data_18a027a5e99cca865b3a4220558ab9b4
#
_entry.id   18a027a5e99cca865b3a4220558ab9b4
#
_cell.length_a   1.000
_cell.length_b   1.000
_cell.length_c   1.000
_cell.angle_alpha   90.00
_cell.angle_beta   90.00
_cell.angle_gamma   90.00
#
_symmetry.space_group_name_H-M   'P 1'
#
loop_
_entity.id
_entity.type
_entity.pdbx_description
1 polymer ?
#
loop_
_entity_poly.entity_id
_entity_poly.type
_entity_poly.pdbx_seq_one_letter_code
_entity_poly.pdbx_strand_id
1 'polypeptide(L)'
;MKYTVIILLSMLCCNGLLAQSNQQTSKALLERVIPERANQFLLQSIPSENGQDVFEIQTRDNKIVLSGNNGVSIAAALYYYLNKFCYAQITWNGTNLHLPVTLPRPAVKIHQTTPYEYRYYLNYCTFNYSMSWWDWPRWEKEIDWMALHGINMPLAITGEEYTWYMVYKEMGFSDADLKGFFCGPAYFSWFWMGNLDGWGGPLPLHWMETHYELEKKILQRERALGMKPVMPAFTGHVPAAFRKKFPGAKLKTTNWNNGFDSTYILDASDPLFAAIGKRFLEKQTRLLGTDHLYSADTFNENEPPSDQPAFLSGLSSSIYQGMHQADTAAVWVMQGWLFYSDRKFWKEPQTKALLQAVPDNKMILLDLATEIEPIWKRTEAFYGKPWIWNMLNNFGANTNLFGRMETVATEPAKALKDANSKKMKGIGLTMEGIEQNPVLYELLLDNIWKKDTINLDQWLPQYIRNRYGSLNPHAVKAWDILRRTVYTVPGDKYIRDGAESILQGRPTFDSVTRWTNTKLNYTDKNLLPAWDALILAADSCKKSDGFQFDLVDLTRQVLANYALPLQQKISRAYQQQDTFLFTAYSRQFISLIEDMDKLLATRKEFLLGNWVTDSRKWGVGEKEKALYEFNAKDIITLWGDQNCPLHEYACRQWSGLLTDFYKPRWQQFFAQLQDDQKTGKDFDKTEFTKRIKAWEWQWVNTRKDYPIVANGNPIEMSVKMFLKYRSVIAEN
;
A
#
# COMPACT_ATOMS: atom_id res chain seq x y z
N MET A 1 13.98 51.32 -10.76
CA MET A 1 14.37 50.62 -12.00
C MET A 1 15.52 49.61 -11.81
N LYS A 2 16.67 49.92 -11.17
CA LYS A 2 17.78 48.92 -11.03
C LYS A 2 17.42 47.67 -10.22
N TYR A 3 16.65 47.79 -9.16
CA TYR A 3 16.25 46.64 -8.34
C TYR A 3 15.20 45.72 -9.01
N THR A 4 14.32 46.30 -9.84
CA THR A 4 13.31 45.53 -10.59
C THR A 4 13.95 44.69 -11.70
N VAL A 5 15.01 45.20 -12.34
CA VAL A 5 15.75 44.48 -13.39
C VAL A 5 16.58 43.33 -12.78
N ILE A 6 17.17 43.49 -11.60
CA ILE A 6 17.95 42.44 -10.90
C ILE A 6 17.00 41.31 -10.44
N ILE A 7 15.82 41.60 -9.93
CA ILE A 7 14.83 40.60 -9.55
C ILE A 7 14.32 39.83 -10.77
N LEU A 8 14.05 40.50 -11.89
CA LEU A 8 13.67 39.82 -13.14
C LEU A 8 14.78 38.96 -13.73
N LEU A 9 16.02 39.39 -13.68
CA LEU A 9 17.18 38.59 -14.14
C LEU A 9 17.42 37.37 -13.22
N SER A 10 17.30 37.53 -11.91
CA SER A 10 17.45 36.39 -10.99
C SER A 10 16.32 35.37 -11.14
N MET A 11 15.07 35.79 -11.35
CA MET A 11 13.95 34.90 -11.68
C MET A 11 14.12 34.18 -13.02
N LEU A 12 14.64 34.84 -14.05
CA LEU A 12 14.92 34.22 -15.35
C LEU A 12 16.07 33.21 -15.28
N CYS A 13 17.14 33.48 -14.50
CA CYS A 13 18.23 32.55 -14.28
C CYS A 13 17.77 31.31 -13.45
N CYS A 14 17.00 31.50 -12.39
CA CYS A 14 16.45 30.39 -11.59
C CYS A 14 15.51 29.51 -12.41
N ASN A 15 14.63 30.08 -13.22
CA ASN A 15 13.74 29.33 -14.09
C ASN A 15 14.50 28.54 -15.16
N GLY A 16 15.59 29.09 -15.71
CA GLY A 16 16.44 28.41 -16.67
C GLY A 16 17.19 27.21 -16.07
N LEU A 17 17.73 27.33 -14.85
CA LEU A 17 18.41 26.26 -14.14
C LEU A 17 17.44 25.13 -13.72
N LEU A 18 16.25 25.46 -13.25
CA LEU A 18 15.20 24.50 -12.93
C LEU A 18 14.71 23.73 -14.16
N ALA A 19 14.49 24.42 -15.28
CA ALA A 19 14.11 23.80 -16.53
C ALA A 19 15.17 22.80 -17.05
N GLN A 20 16.45 23.16 -16.95
CA GLN A 20 17.56 22.30 -17.33
C GLN A 20 17.68 21.08 -16.41
N SER A 21 17.48 21.26 -15.08
CA SER A 21 17.46 20.18 -14.10
C SER A 21 16.31 19.19 -14.36
N ASN A 22 15.11 19.70 -14.62
CA ASN A 22 13.93 18.87 -14.93
C ASN A 22 14.13 18.03 -16.19
N GLN A 23 14.70 18.60 -17.24
CA GLN A 23 15.00 17.87 -18.48
C GLN A 23 16.05 16.78 -18.28
N GLN A 24 17.10 17.06 -17.52
CA GLN A 24 18.16 16.07 -17.24
C GLN A 24 17.61 14.88 -16.41
N THR A 25 16.84 15.16 -15.38
CA THR A 25 16.23 14.12 -14.53
C THR A 25 15.23 13.28 -15.32
N SER A 26 14.37 13.91 -16.14
CA SER A 26 13.43 13.20 -17.00
C SER A 26 14.12 12.39 -18.09
N LYS A 27 15.28 12.86 -18.61
CA LYS A 27 16.09 12.11 -19.56
C LYS A 27 16.65 10.84 -18.92
N ALA A 28 17.19 10.94 -17.72
CA ALA A 28 17.68 9.78 -16.97
C ALA A 28 16.58 8.75 -16.69
N LEU A 29 15.34 9.20 -16.36
CA LEU A 29 14.18 8.33 -16.23
C LEU A 29 13.86 7.63 -17.55
N LEU A 30 13.78 8.37 -18.66
CA LEU A 30 13.52 7.84 -19.99
C LEU A 30 14.55 6.76 -20.37
N GLU A 31 15.83 7.00 -20.08
CA GLU A 31 16.93 6.07 -20.36
C GLU A 31 16.86 4.78 -19.49
N ARG A 32 16.28 4.85 -18.28
CA ARG A 32 16.03 3.66 -17.47
C ARG A 32 14.83 2.86 -17.96
N VAL A 33 13.79 3.53 -18.40
CA VAL A 33 12.52 2.90 -18.81
C VAL A 33 12.62 2.26 -20.20
N ILE A 34 13.18 2.99 -21.18
CA ILE A 34 13.30 2.55 -22.58
C ILE A 34 14.67 2.90 -23.20
N PRO A 35 15.77 2.32 -22.66
CA PRO A 35 17.14 2.71 -23.01
C PRO A 35 17.44 2.67 -24.52
N GLU A 36 16.97 1.64 -25.22
CA GLU A 36 17.22 1.45 -26.65
C GLU A 36 16.47 2.45 -27.54
N ARG A 37 15.48 3.15 -27.00
CA ARG A 37 14.62 4.07 -27.75
C ARG A 37 14.74 5.52 -27.29
N ALA A 38 15.48 5.80 -26.23
CA ALA A 38 15.57 7.11 -25.60
C ALA A 38 16.00 8.22 -26.58
N ASN A 39 16.87 7.91 -27.53
CA ASN A 39 17.34 8.85 -28.54
C ASN A 39 16.29 9.30 -29.57
N GLN A 40 15.13 8.63 -29.63
CA GLN A 40 14.00 9.00 -30.52
C GLN A 40 13.10 10.08 -29.90
N PHE A 41 13.37 10.45 -28.66
CA PHE A 41 12.60 11.47 -27.94
C PHE A 41 13.40 12.77 -27.77
N LEU A 42 12.67 13.89 -27.76
CA LEU A 42 13.15 15.19 -27.32
C LEU A 42 12.31 15.63 -26.12
N LEU A 43 12.97 16.11 -25.08
CA LEU A 43 12.30 16.61 -23.88
C LEU A 43 12.30 18.14 -23.89
N GLN A 44 11.19 18.76 -23.53
CA GLN A 44 11.03 20.20 -23.53
C GLN A 44 10.26 20.67 -22.29
N SER A 45 10.75 21.71 -21.63
CA SER A 45 10.02 22.39 -20.58
C SER A 45 9.05 23.41 -21.15
N ILE A 46 7.81 23.43 -20.64
CA ILE A 46 6.77 24.41 -20.93
C ILE A 46 6.23 24.99 -19.62
N PRO A 47 5.61 26.18 -19.61
CA PRO A 47 5.00 26.72 -18.40
C PRO A 47 3.81 25.89 -17.94
N SER A 48 3.48 25.95 -16.64
CA SER A 48 2.22 25.42 -16.10
C SER A 48 1.03 26.20 -16.67
N GLU A 49 -0.14 25.57 -16.70
CA GLU A 49 -1.37 26.19 -17.17
C GLU A 49 -2.33 26.44 -16.00
N ASN A 50 -2.59 27.71 -15.69
CA ASN A 50 -3.40 28.12 -14.53
C ASN A 50 -2.93 27.54 -13.19
N GLY A 51 -1.61 27.33 -13.04
CA GLY A 51 -1.01 26.72 -11.85
C GLY A 51 -1.15 25.20 -11.78
N GLN A 52 -1.72 24.57 -12.81
CA GLN A 52 -1.86 23.13 -12.92
C GLN A 52 -0.75 22.50 -13.77
N ASP A 53 -0.50 21.23 -13.55
CA ASP A 53 0.44 20.46 -14.36
C ASP A 53 -0.13 20.22 -15.76
N VAL A 54 0.74 20.32 -16.75
CA VAL A 54 0.42 20.18 -18.17
C VAL A 54 1.49 19.39 -18.87
N PHE A 55 1.09 18.57 -19.82
CA PHE A 55 2.01 17.97 -20.77
C PHE A 55 1.50 18.06 -22.21
N GLU A 56 2.45 18.00 -23.14
CA GLU A 56 2.18 17.96 -24.58
C GLU A 56 3.02 16.89 -25.26
N ILE A 57 2.48 16.29 -26.32
CA ILE A 57 3.17 15.33 -27.17
C ILE A 57 2.96 15.70 -28.62
N GLN A 58 4.04 15.83 -29.39
CA GLN A 58 3.99 16.14 -30.82
C GLN A 58 5.16 15.49 -31.58
N THR A 59 5.06 15.45 -32.87
CA THR A 59 6.15 15.05 -33.77
C THR A 59 6.86 16.28 -34.31
N ARG A 60 8.20 16.29 -34.22
CA ARG A 60 9.05 17.33 -34.85
C ARG A 60 10.38 16.69 -35.29
N ASP A 61 10.82 16.98 -36.49
CA ASP A 61 12.09 16.51 -37.07
C ASP A 61 12.32 15.00 -36.89
N ASN A 62 11.28 14.22 -37.20
CA ASN A 62 11.29 12.77 -37.06
C ASN A 62 11.43 12.24 -35.61
N LYS A 63 11.37 13.10 -34.60
CA LYS A 63 11.40 12.73 -33.19
C LYS A 63 10.07 13.02 -32.52
N ILE A 64 9.83 12.29 -31.41
CA ILE A 64 8.68 12.50 -30.54
C ILE A 64 9.12 13.52 -29.48
N VAL A 65 8.43 14.66 -29.42
CA VAL A 65 8.68 15.70 -28.42
C VAL A 65 7.73 15.52 -27.27
N LEU A 66 8.28 15.29 -26.08
CA LEU A 66 7.55 15.24 -24.83
C LEU A 66 7.80 16.54 -24.07
N SER A 67 6.77 17.32 -23.85
CA SER A 67 6.85 18.60 -23.14
C SER A 67 6.06 18.55 -21.84
N GLY A 68 6.56 19.19 -20.78
CA GLY A 68 5.86 19.28 -19.49
C GLY A 68 6.41 20.44 -18.65
N ASN A 69 5.63 20.88 -17.66
CA ASN A 69 6.05 21.99 -16.79
C ASN A 69 7.02 21.54 -15.67
N ASN A 70 7.09 20.23 -15.40
CA ASN A 70 8.04 19.62 -14.45
C ASN A 70 8.39 18.19 -14.89
N GLY A 71 9.25 17.51 -14.13
CA GLY A 71 9.69 16.16 -14.47
C GLY A 71 8.57 15.13 -14.41
N VAL A 72 7.61 15.25 -13.47
CA VAL A 72 6.42 14.39 -13.39
C VAL A 72 5.56 14.54 -14.65
N SER A 73 5.31 15.77 -15.12
CA SER A 73 4.52 16.01 -16.33
C SER A 73 5.19 15.44 -17.59
N ILE A 74 6.53 15.55 -17.70
CA ILE A 74 7.28 14.95 -18.81
C ILE A 74 7.22 13.41 -18.74
N ALA A 75 7.37 12.83 -17.55
CA ALA A 75 7.26 11.38 -17.36
C ALA A 75 5.85 10.86 -17.66
N ALA A 76 4.81 11.59 -17.24
CA ALA A 76 3.41 11.28 -17.58
C ALA A 76 3.15 11.38 -19.09
N ALA A 77 3.75 12.36 -19.80
CA ALA A 77 3.71 12.41 -21.24
C ALA A 77 4.32 11.16 -21.89
N LEU A 78 5.45 10.67 -21.36
CA LEU A 78 6.07 9.42 -21.80
C LEU A 78 5.12 8.24 -21.60
N TYR A 79 4.56 8.09 -20.40
CA TYR A 79 3.66 6.97 -20.11
C TYR A 79 2.38 7.02 -20.96
N TYR A 80 1.80 8.22 -21.13
CA TYR A 80 0.67 8.43 -22.05
C TYR A 80 1.02 7.99 -23.48
N TYR A 81 2.21 8.36 -23.98
CA TYR A 81 2.66 7.95 -25.29
C TYR A 81 2.83 6.44 -25.39
N LEU A 82 3.50 5.82 -24.44
CA LEU A 82 3.70 4.36 -24.38
C LEU A 82 2.36 3.62 -24.35
N ASN A 83 1.42 4.10 -23.53
CA ASN A 83 0.12 3.48 -23.34
C ASN A 83 -0.81 3.65 -24.57
N LYS A 84 -0.91 4.86 -25.12
CA LYS A 84 -1.89 5.18 -26.20
C LYS A 84 -1.39 4.87 -27.60
N PHE A 85 -0.09 4.95 -27.84
CA PHE A 85 0.48 4.76 -29.18
C PHE A 85 1.26 3.46 -29.32
N CYS A 86 1.88 2.96 -28.26
CA CYS A 86 2.70 1.74 -28.32
C CYS A 86 2.01 0.52 -27.70
N TYR A 87 0.84 0.68 -27.08
CA TYR A 87 0.12 -0.37 -26.36
C TYR A 87 1.00 -1.04 -25.29
N ALA A 88 1.82 -0.26 -24.62
CA ALA A 88 2.72 -0.66 -23.56
C ALA A 88 2.14 -0.31 -22.18
N GLN A 89 2.57 -1.03 -21.15
CA GLN A 89 2.13 -0.82 -19.77
C GLN A 89 3.26 -1.17 -18.79
N ILE A 90 3.36 -0.38 -17.72
CA ILE A 90 4.32 -0.58 -16.64
C ILE A 90 3.53 -0.66 -15.33
N THR A 91 3.44 -1.85 -14.76
CA THR A 91 2.81 -2.09 -13.46
C THR A 91 3.76 -2.86 -12.54
N TRP A 92 3.45 -2.94 -11.25
CA TRP A 92 4.23 -3.74 -10.31
C TRP A 92 4.26 -5.22 -10.72
N ASN A 93 3.11 -5.74 -11.16
CA ASN A 93 2.88 -7.15 -11.48
C ASN A 93 2.66 -7.32 -12.97
N GLY A 94 3.73 -7.51 -13.70
CA GLY A 94 3.72 -7.65 -15.14
C GLY A 94 3.93 -6.31 -15.87
N THR A 95 4.94 -6.28 -16.70
CA THR A 95 5.29 -5.12 -17.53
C THR A 95 5.28 -5.53 -18.99
N ASN A 96 4.64 -4.73 -19.83
CA ASN A 96 4.69 -4.89 -21.29
C ASN A 96 5.40 -3.67 -21.90
N LEU A 97 6.64 -3.83 -22.31
CA LEU A 97 7.45 -2.86 -23.05
C LEU A 97 7.87 -3.40 -24.42
N HIS A 98 7.07 -4.29 -25.02
CA HIS A 98 7.27 -4.71 -26.40
C HIS A 98 6.87 -3.61 -27.38
N LEU A 99 7.78 -2.63 -27.55
CA LEU A 99 7.53 -1.47 -28.37
C LEU A 99 7.58 -1.83 -29.87
N PRO A 100 6.78 -1.14 -30.72
CA PRO A 100 6.86 -1.27 -32.18
C PRO A 100 8.27 -0.97 -32.69
N VAL A 101 8.68 -1.67 -33.76
CA VAL A 101 9.98 -1.46 -34.43
C VAL A 101 10.14 0.02 -34.82
N THR A 102 9.11 0.60 -35.43
CA THR A 102 9.01 2.04 -35.68
C THR A 102 8.02 2.63 -34.71
N LEU A 103 8.47 3.59 -33.89
CA LEU A 103 7.60 4.26 -32.93
C LEU A 103 6.52 5.08 -33.67
N PRO A 104 5.23 4.90 -33.32
CA PRO A 104 4.13 5.65 -33.94
C PRO A 104 4.27 7.14 -33.71
N ARG A 105 4.03 7.95 -34.71
CA ARG A 105 4.10 9.41 -34.64
C ARG A 105 2.72 9.99 -34.45
N PRO A 106 2.45 10.77 -33.39
CA PRO A 106 1.21 11.50 -33.25
C PRO A 106 0.97 12.41 -34.49
N ALA A 107 -0.17 12.20 -35.12
CA ALA A 107 -0.57 13.01 -36.29
C ALA A 107 -1.03 14.42 -35.88
N VAL A 108 -1.52 14.57 -34.67
CA VAL A 108 -1.95 15.84 -34.06
C VAL A 108 -1.23 16.02 -32.73
N LYS A 109 -1.04 17.27 -32.34
CA LYS A 109 -0.49 17.62 -31.04
C LYS A 109 -1.47 17.17 -29.94
N ILE A 110 -0.98 16.41 -28.99
CA ILE A 110 -1.68 16.06 -27.76
C ILE A 110 -1.39 17.14 -26.73
N HIS A 111 -2.40 17.59 -26.03
CA HIS A 111 -2.31 18.53 -24.91
C HIS A 111 -3.22 18.05 -23.79
N GLN A 112 -2.67 17.92 -22.58
CA GLN A 112 -3.39 17.47 -21.39
C GLN A 112 -3.03 18.34 -20.20
N THR A 113 -4.05 18.77 -19.46
CA THR A 113 -3.93 19.49 -18.20
C THR A 113 -4.65 18.70 -17.12
N THR A 114 -4.00 18.46 -15.98
CA THR A 114 -4.68 17.79 -14.86
C THR A 114 -5.63 18.74 -14.13
N PRO A 115 -6.83 18.30 -13.75
CA PRO A 115 -7.71 19.11 -12.89
C PRO A 115 -7.34 19.03 -11.40
N TYR A 116 -6.40 18.19 -11.03
CA TYR A 116 -6.03 17.90 -9.63
C TYR A 116 -4.69 18.54 -9.28
N GLU A 117 -4.68 19.43 -8.30
CA GLU A 117 -3.47 20.07 -7.77
C GLU A 117 -2.54 19.05 -7.11
N TYR A 118 -3.12 18.14 -6.32
CA TYR A 118 -2.40 17.08 -5.60
C TYR A 118 -2.76 15.70 -6.13
N ARG A 119 -1.73 14.87 -6.35
CA ARG A 119 -1.86 13.46 -6.69
C ARG A 119 -1.05 12.70 -5.65
N TYR A 120 -1.78 12.33 -4.58
CA TYR A 120 -1.19 11.76 -3.36
C TYR A 120 -0.88 10.26 -3.52
N TYR A 121 0.16 9.81 -2.85
CA TYR A 121 0.56 8.40 -2.86
C TYR A 121 1.11 7.97 -1.50
N LEU A 122 0.69 6.80 -1.06
CA LEU A 122 1.04 6.00 0.08
C LEU A 122 0.20 6.24 1.35
N ASN A 123 0.07 5.15 2.10
CA ASN A 123 -0.37 5.11 3.47
C ASN A 123 0.85 4.85 4.36
N TYR A 124 0.78 5.17 5.64
CA TYR A 124 1.82 4.75 6.59
C TYR A 124 2.04 3.23 6.54
N CYS A 125 0.96 2.44 6.56
CA CYS A 125 1.04 0.97 6.54
C CYS A 125 1.73 0.40 5.31
N THR A 126 1.69 1.10 4.16
CA THR A 126 2.35 0.65 2.93
C THR A 126 3.85 0.45 3.13
N PHE A 127 4.48 1.33 3.92
CA PHE A 127 5.91 1.25 4.22
C PHE A 127 6.27 -0.06 4.93
N ASN A 128 5.39 -0.62 5.76
CA ASN A 128 5.68 -1.85 6.47
C ASN A 128 5.10 -3.10 5.82
N TYR A 129 3.95 -3.04 5.18
CA TYR A 129 3.41 -4.22 4.50
C TYR A 129 4.02 -4.50 3.13
N SER A 130 4.70 -3.53 2.51
CA SER A 130 5.32 -3.70 1.18
C SER A 130 6.76 -3.23 1.09
N MET A 131 7.15 -2.18 1.80
CA MET A 131 8.39 -1.44 1.54
C MET A 131 9.47 -1.57 2.61
N SER A 132 9.24 -2.30 3.72
CA SER A 132 10.18 -2.40 4.85
C SER A 132 11.61 -2.76 4.44
N TRP A 133 11.76 -3.57 3.40
CA TRP A 133 13.05 -4.15 2.99
C TRP A 133 13.60 -3.58 1.70
N TRP A 134 13.01 -2.51 1.18
CA TRP A 134 13.42 -1.92 -0.09
C TRP A 134 14.77 -1.22 0.01
N ASP A 135 15.65 -1.54 -0.93
CA ASP A 135 16.90 -0.84 -1.18
C ASP A 135 16.71 0.30 -2.22
N TRP A 136 17.78 1.06 -2.48
CA TRP A 136 17.74 2.15 -3.44
C TRP A 136 17.31 1.73 -4.85
N PRO A 137 17.78 0.62 -5.45
CA PRO A 137 17.31 0.18 -6.76
C PRO A 137 15.80 -0.06 -6.84
N ARG A 138 15.18 -0.59 -5.76
CA ARG A 138 13.73 -0.79 -5.71
C ARG A 138 12.99 0.53 -5.53
N TRP A 139 13.48 1.43 -4.68
CA TRP A 139 12.94 2.78 -4.52
C TRP A 139 13.07 3.61 -5.80
N GLU A 140 14.21 3.59 -6.48
CA GLU A 140 14.40 4.30 -7.75
C GLU A 140 13.35 3.89 -8.79
N LYS A 141 13.07 2.58 -8.88
CA LYS A 141 12.03 2.04 -9.77
C LYS A 141 10.63 2.53 -9.39
N GLU A 142 10.34 2.61 -8.08
CA GLU A 142 9.05 3.08 -7.60
C GLU A 142 8.86 4.58 -7.87
N ILE A 143 9.88 5.39 -7.64
CA ILE A 143 9.82 6.83 -7.93
C ILE A 143 9.64 7.08 -9.44
N ASP A 144 10.30 6.29 -10.29
CA ASP A 144 10.07 6.35 -11.73
C ASP A 144 8.63 5.97 -12.09
N TRP A 145 8.08 4.92 -11.45
CA TRP A 145 6.68 4.53 -11.62
C TRP A 145 5.72 5.63 -11.16
N MET A 146 5.95 6.23 -9.99
CA MET A 146 5.17 7.38 -9.51
C MET A 146 5.15 8.53 -10.53
N ALA A 147 6.31 8.90 -11.06
CA ALA A 147 6.42 9.98 -12.04
C ALA A 147 5.69 9.66 -13.35
N LEU A 148 5.84 8.44 -13.88
CA LEU A 148 5.16 7.97 -15.06
C LEU A 148 3.63 8.06 -14.93
N HIS A 149 3.11 7.77 -13.74
CA HIS A 149 1.69 7.82 -13.44
C HIS A 149 1.18 9.18 -12.94
N GLY A 150 2.03 10.21 -12.93
CA GLY A 150 1.62 11.58 -12.63
C GLY A 150 1.49 11.90 -11.13
N ILE A 151 2.01 11.08 -10.23
CA ILE A 151 2.03 11.32 -8.80
C ILE A 151 3.00 12.47 -8.48
N ASN A 152 2.57 13.43 -7.66
CA ASN A 152 3.39 14.60 -7.31
C ASN A 152 3.47 14.88 -5.79
N MET A 153 2.81 14.08 -4.97
CA MET A 153 2.72 14.30 -3.51
C MET A 153 2.85 12.96 -2.76
N PRO A 154 4.04 12.33 -2.75
CA PRO A 154 4.27 11.10 -2.01
C PRO A 154 4.42 11.35 -0.50
N LEU A 155 3.99 10.37 0.33
CA LEU A 155 4.37 10.31 1.74
C LEU A 155 5.82 9.83 1.82
N ALA A 156 6.65 10.51 2.61
CA ALA A 156 8.08 10.27 2.76
C ALA A 156 8.45 10.15 4.24
N ILE A 157 8.53 8.91 4.74
CA ILE A 157 8.75 8.62 6.16
C ILE A 157 9.87 7.60 6.41
N THR A 158 10.59 7.17 5.36
CA THR A 158 11.73 6.26 5.49
C THR A 158 12.83 6.92 6.32
N GLY A 159 13.41 6.21 7.29
CA GLY A 159 14.56 6.69 8.08
C GLY A 159 14.25 7.82 9.07
N GLU A 160 13.00 8.15 9.31
CA GLU A 160 12.59 9.20 10.26
C GLU A 160 12.93 8.89 11.71
N GLU A 161 13.08 7.61 12.04
CA GLU A 161 13.59 7.18 13.35
C GLU A 161 14.95 7.75 13.66
N TYR A 162 15.80 8.06 12.66
CA TYR A 162 17.08 8.74 12.87
C TYR A 162 16.88 10.19 13.33
N THR A 163 15.94 10.91 12.75
CA THR A 163 15.59 12.27 13.19
C THR A 163 15.10 12.26 14.64
N TRP A 164 14.21 11.36 15.02
CA TRP A 164 13.74 11.17 16.38
C TRP A 164 14.88 10.83 17.35
N TYR A 165 15.74 9.87 16.98
CA TYR A 165 16.90 9.50 17.77
C TYR A 165 17.80 10.71 18.05
N MET A 166 18.12 11.49 17.02
CA MET A 166 18.96 12.67 17.16
C MET A 166 18.32 13.74 18.05
N VAL A 167 17.02 13.98 17.95
CA VAL A 167 16.30 14.93 18.79
C VAL A 167 16.35 14.50 20.26
N TYR A 168 16.07 13.25 20.58
CA TYR A 168 16.10 12.77 21.96
C TYR A 168 17.52 12.69 22.51
N LYS A 169 18.52 12.37 21.70
CA LYS A 169 19.94 12.46 22.12
C LYS A 169 20.32 13.90 22.50
N GLU A 170 19.91 14.89 21.74
CA GLU A 170 20.13 16.32 22.05
C GLU A 170 19.36 16.78 23.31
N MET A 171 18.25 16.13 23.63
CA MET A 171 17.51 16.31 24.88
C MET A 171 18.15 15.56 26.06
N GLY A 172 19.28 14.86 25.81
CA GLY A 172 20.10 14.17 26.81
C GLY A 172 19.56 12.78 27.18
N PHE A 173 18.77 12.11 26.33
CA PHE A 173 18.45 10.70 26.52
C PHE A 173 19.65 9.83 26.14
N SER A 174 19.90 8.78 26.93
CA SER A 174 20.90 7.77 26.62
C SER A 174 20.34 6.73 25.65
N ASP A 175 21.22 5.90 25.04
CA ASP A 175 20.77 4.78 24.19
C ASP A 175 19.97 3.76 25.02
N ALA A 176 20.28 3.61 26.29
CA ALA A 176 19.52 2.76 27.21
C ALA A 176 18.08 3.27 27.42
N ASP A 177 17.88 4.60 27.48
CA ASP A 177 16.55 5.22 27.62
C ASP A 177 15.72 5.03 26.35
N LEU A 178 16.34 4.91 25.19
CA LEU A 178 15.68 4.80 23.88
C LEU A 178 15.53 3.36 23.38
N LYS A 179 16.19 2.39 24.04
CA LYS A 179 16.25 1.00 23.58
C LYS A 179 14.88 0.34 23.40
N GLY A 180 13.90 0.67 24.24
CA GLY A 180 12.55 0.13 24.21
C GLY A 180 11.54 1.07 23.52
N PHE A 181 11.99 2.13 22.87
CA PHE A 181 11.13 3.09 22.20
C PHE A 181 10.92 2.74 20.72
N PHE A 182 12.00 2.62 19.95
CA PHE A 182 11.91 2.33 18.53
C PHE A 182 11.53 0.87 18.28
N CYS A 183 10.54 0.67 17.41
CA CYS A 183 10.13 -0.64 16.97
C CYS A 183 11.15 -1.28 16.01
N GLY A 184 11.01 -2.58 15.80
CA GLY A 184 11.72 -3.27 14.72
C GLY A 184 11.26 -2.81 13.33
N PRO A 185 12.04 -3.08 12.28
CA PRO A 185 11.85 -2.53 10.94
C PRO A 185 10.47 -2.72 10.31
N ALA A 186 9.77 -3.78 10.64
CA ALA A 186 8.45 -4.06 10.07
C ALA A 186 7.29 -3.34 10.80
N TYR A 187 7.55 -2.51 11.80
CA TYR A 187 6.49 -1.98 12.68
C TYR A 187 6.50 -0.45 12.83
N PHE A 188 7.31 0.26 12.04
CA PHE A 188 7.43 1.72 12.14
C PHE A 188 6.13 2.48 11.87
N SER A 189 5.29 2.00 10.99
CA SER A 189 4.01 2.63 10.69
C SER A 189 3.19 2.88 11.95
N TRP A 190 3.07 1.87 12.78
CA TRP A 190 2.31 1.96 14.03
C TRP A 190 3.05 2.68 15.14
N PHE A 191 4.37 2.66 15.12
CA PHE A 191 5.21 3.50 15.97
C PHE A 191 5.00 4.98 15.65
N TRP A 192 5.04 5.38 14.38
CA TRP A 192 4.82 6.79 13.99
C TRP A 192 3.40 7.27 14.30
N MET A 193 2.41 6.39 14.24
CA MET A 193 1.04 6.68 14.65
C MET A 193 0.83 6.66 16.18
N GLY A 194 1.87 6.37 16.96
CA GLY A 194 1.82 6.35 18.41
C GLY A 194 1.10 5.14 19.01
N ASN A 195 0.91 4.06 18.24
CA ASN A 195 0.13 2.90 18.64
C ASN A 195 0.93 1.91 19.48
N LEU A 196 2.23 1.77 19.25
CA LEU A 196 3.10 0.81 19.95
C LEU A 196 4.56 1.28 20.04
N ASP A 197 5.27 0.79 21.06
CA ASP A 197 6.69 1.00 21.29
C ASP A 197 7.45 -0.34 21.27
N GLY A 198 8.69 -0.35 20.80
CA GLY A 198 9.70 -1.37 20.99
C GLY A 198 9.44 -2.76 20.41
N TRP A 199 8.23 -3.05 19.91
CA TRP A 199 7.92 -4.36 19.34
C TRP A 199 8.85 -4.68 18.14
N GLY A 200 9.30 -5.94 18.06
CA GLY A 200 10.22 -6.37 17.02
C GLY A 200 11.64 -5.79 17.11
N GLY A 201 11.93 -4.99 18.15
CA GLY A 201 13.23 -4.38 18.44
C GLY A 201 14.12 -5.22 19.37
N PRO A 202 15.21 -4.62 19.91
CA PRO A 202 15.60 -3.21 19.77
C PRO A 202 16.16 -2.87 18.39
N LEU A 203 15.82 -1.69 17.89
CA LEU A 203 16.30 -1.25 16.59
C LEU A 203 17.80 -0.90 16.65
N PRO A 204 18.65 -1.49 15.80
CA PRO A 204 20.05 -1.11 15.72
C PRO A 204 20.27 0.31 15.18
N LEU A 205 21.23 1.05 15.71
CA LEU A 205 21.59 2.38 15.20
C LEU A 205 21.99 2.33 13.71
N HIS A 206 22.67 1.26 13.31
CA HIS A 206 23.05 1.03 11.91
C HIS A 206 21.84 1.08 10.95
N TRP A 207 20.68 0.52 11.36
CA TRP A 207 19.46 0.62 10.58
C TRP A 207 19.04 2.08 10.39
N MET A 208 18.98 2.85 11.49
CA MET A 208 18.57 4.25 11.46
C MET A 208 19.47 5.09 10.53
N GLU A 209 20.79 4.90 10.63
CA GLU A 209 21.79 5.62 9.81
C GLU A 209 21.66 5.27 8.32
N THR A 210 21.53 3.98 8.00
CA THR A 210 21.44 3.54 6.60
C THR A 210 20.12 3.95 5.95
N HIS A 211 19.03 3.94 6.69
CA HIS A 211 17.72 4.38 6.19
C HIS A 211 17.60 5.90 6.10
N TYR A 212 18.26 6.65 6.96
CA TYR A 212 18.43 8.10 6.78
C TYR A 212 19.19 8.42 5.47
N GLU A 213 20.28 7.71 5.16
CA GLU A 213 20.99 7.90 3.89
C GLU A 213 20.17 7.43 2.67
N LEU A 214 19.31 6.44 2.84
CA LEU A 214 18.35 6.01 1.82
C LEU A 214 17.30 7.11 1.56
N GLU A 215 16.74 7.70 2.62
CA GLU A 215 15.72 8.76 2.52
C GLU A 215 16.28 10.00 1.82
N LYS A 216 17.52 10.37 2.06
CA LYS A 216 18.17 11.47 1.33
C LYS A 216 18.12 11.26 -0.19
N LYS A 217 18.37 10.02 -0.64
CA LYS A 217 18.32 9.68 -2.08
C LYS A 217 16.88 9.71 -2.62
N ILE A 218 15.93 9.22 -1.83
CA ILE A 218 14.50 9.25 -2.16
C ILE A 218 14.05 10.68 -2.36
N LEU A 219 14.20 11.54 -1.35
CA LEU A 219 13.80 12.95 -1.38
C LEU A 219 14.51 13.74 -2.48
N GLN A 220 15.80 13.49 -2.70
CA GLN A 220 16.56 14.13 -3.78
C GLN A 220 15.96 13.80 -5.14
N ARG A 221 15.59 12.54 -5.38
CA ARG A 221 15.01 12.09 -6.65
C ARG A 221 13.59 12.61 -6.84
N GLU A 222 12.75 12.56 -5.83
CA GLU A 222 11.38 13.04 -5.85
C GLU A 222 11.34 14.55 -6.16
N ARG A 223 12.13 15.35 -5.43
CA ARG A 223 12.25 16.79 -5.67
C ARG A 223 12.81 17.14 -7.04
N ALA A 224 13.79 16.36 -7.53
CA ALA A 224 14.38 16.56 -8.85
C ALA A 224 13.37 16.27 -9.99
N LEU A 225 12.33 15.47 -9.76
CA LEU A 225 11.20 15.26 -10.67
C LEU A 225 10.09 16.29 -10.48
N GLY A 226 10.15 17.15 -9.46
CA GLY A 226 9.14 18.15 -9.14
C GLY A 226 8.02 17.64 -8.22
N MET A 227 8.21 16.52 -7.55
CA MET A 227 7.31 16.07 -6.49
C MET A 227 7.51 16.88 -5.22
N LYS A 228 6.48 16.92 -4.37
CA LYS A 228 6.47 17.56 -3.06
C LYS A 228 6.24 16.51 -1.99
N PRO A 229 7.29 15.90 -1.43
CA PRO A 229 7.17 14.92 -0.37
C PRO A 229 6.43 15.46 0.86
N VAL A 230 5.61 14.59 1.47
CA VAL A 230 4.95 14.86 2.74
C VAL A 230 5.76 14.18 3.84
N MET A 231 6.39 14.97 4.70
CA MET A 231 7.28 14.50 5.74
C MET A 231 6.58 14.46 7.10
N PRO A 232 7.00 13.60 8.07
CA PRO A 232 6.35 13.56 9.38
C PRO A 232 6.57 14.81 10.21
N ALA A 233 5.67 15.01 11.18
CA ALA A 233 5.80 16.00 12.24
C ALA A 233 5.50 15.37 13.61
N PHE A 234 5.83 16.07 14.68
CA PHE A 234 5.64 15.59 16.04
C PHE A 234 4.16 15.50 16.42
N THR A 235 3.74 14.35 16.94
CA THR A 235 2.36 14.05 17.33
C THR A 235 2.16 13.98 18.84
N GLY A 236 3.22 14.17 19.63
CA GLY A 236 3.18 14.01 21.08
C GLY A 236 3.73 12.67 21.58
N HIS A 237 4.00 11.72 20.72
CA HIS A 237 4.54 10.40 21.10
C HIS A 237 5.96 10.55 21.67
N VAL A 238 6.20 10.05 22.89
CA VAL A 238 7.47 10.19 23.62
C VAL A 238 7.89 8.87 24.27
N PRO A 239 9.21 8.63 24.45
CA PRO A 239 9.69 7.40 25.08
C PRO A 239 9.26 7.29 26.56
N ALA A 240 9.05 6.09 27.05
CA ALA A 240 8.69 5.83 28.46
C ALA A 240 9.66 6.48 29.47
N ALA A 241 10.95 6.57 29.11
CA ALA A 241 11.96 7.26 29.90
C ALA A 241 11.70 8.77 30.08
N PHE A 242 10.84 9.36 29.25
CA PHE A 242 10.48 10.78 29.33
C PHE A 242 9.92 11.17 30.69
N ARG A 243 9.09 10.30 31.28
CA ARG A 243 8.52 10.49 32.63
C ARG A 243 9.58 10.70 33.72
N LYS A 244 10.69 9.95 33.62
CA LYS A 244 11.79 10.07 34.58
C LYS A 244 12.63 11.33 34.34
N LYS A 245 12.82 11.69 33.07
CA LYS A 245 13.67 12.82 32.68
C LYS A 245 12.98 14.16 32.85
N PHE A 246 11.67 14.21 32.63
CA PHE A 246 10.83 15.39 32.76
C PHE A 246 9.65 15.10 33.73
N PRO A 247 9.90 15.01 35.05
CA PRO A 247 8.88 14.57 36.01
C PRO A 247 7.70 15.55 36.14
N GLY A 248 7.83 16.78 35.65
CA GLY A 248 6.75 17.77 35.58
C GLY A 248 5.92 17.74 34.31
N ALA A 249 6.29 16.91 33.32
CA ALA A 249 5.59 16.85 32.06
C ALA A 249 4.20 16.20 32.21
N LYS A 250 3.22 16.77 31.51
CA LYS A 250 1.85 16.22 31.47
C LYS A 250 1.78 15.06 30.47
N LEU A 251 2.02 13.86 30.96
CA LEU A 251 1.97 12.64 30.15
C LEU A 251 0.62 11.93 30.30
N LYS A 252 0.11 11.43 29.20
CA LYS A 252 -1.03 10.50 29.12
C LYS A 252 -0.56 9.19 28.50
N THR A 253 -1.28 8.13 28.81
CA THR A 253 -1.09 6.84 28.14
C THR A 253 -2.20 6.62 27.14
N THR A 254 -1.87 6.03 26.01
CA THR A 254 -2.84 5.51 25.04
C THR A 254 -2.69 4.00 24.95
N ASN A 255 -3.78 3.31 24.64
CA ASN A 255 -3.76 1.87 24.44
C ASN A 255 -4.47 1.54 23.13
N TRP A 256 -3.73 0.96 22.19
CA TRP A 256 -4.27 0.56 20.90
C TRP A 256 -5.17 -0.70 20.97
N ASN A 257 -5.29 -1.35 22.12
CA ASN A 257 -6.15 -2.52 22.37
C ASN A 257 -5.90 -3.74 21.46
N ASN A 258 -4.72 -3.84 20.86
CA ASN A 258 -4.32 -4.95 19.98
C ASN A 258 -3.25 -5.88 20.63
N GLY A 259 -3.20 -5.95 21.95
CA GLY A 259 -2.30 -6.83 22.70
C GLY A 259 -0.91 -6.25 22.98
N PHE A 260 -0.70 -4.97 22.70
CA PHE A 260 0.55 -4.25 22.98
C PHE A 260 0.45 -3.38 24.23
N ASP A 261 1.60 -3.08 24.82
CA ASP A 261 1.70 -2.15 25.94
C ASP A 261 1.25 -0.74 25.54
N SER A 262 0.77 0.02 26.53
CA SER A 262 0.39 1.41 26.34
C SER A 262 1.60 2.28 26.00
N THR A 263 1.42 3.25 25.09
CA THR A 263 2.41 4.26 24.75
C THR A 263 2.21 5.55 25.54
N TYR A 264 3.20 6.44 25.54
CA TYR A 264 3.14 7.72 26.23
C TYR A 264 2.97 8.86 25.24
N ILE A 265 1.95 9.67 25.47
CA ILE A 265 1.67 10.88 24.70
C ILE A 265 1.83 12.11 25.59
N LEU A 266 2.65 13.06 25.18
CA LEU A 266 2.78 14.37 25.81
C LEU A 266 1.51 15.17 25.53
N ASP A 267 0.89 15.72 26.58
CA ASP A 267 -0.32 16.52 26.44
C ASP A 267 -0.01 17.80 25.64
N ALA A 268 -0.83 18.11 24.66
CA ALA A 268 -0.65 19.27 23.81
C ALA A 268 -0.71 20.64 24.57
N SER A 269 -1.27 20.65 25.80
CA SER A 269 -1.24 21.80 26.67
C SER A 269 0.09 21.97 27.43
N ASP A 270 1.00 20.98 27.35
CA ASP A 270 2.32 21.08 27.95
C ASP A 270 3.24 21.96 27.08
N PRO A 271 3.95 22.95 27.62
CA PRO A 271 4.86 23.77 26.85
C PRO A 271 5.96 22.99 26.10
N LEU A 272 6.34 21.82 26.62
CA LEU A 272 7.30 20.93 25.96
C LEU A 272 6.77 20.39 24.64
N PHE A 273 5.46 20.26 24.45
CA PHE A 273 4.88 19.75 23.20
C PHE A 273 5.29 20.61 22.00
N ALA A 274 5.02 21.91 22.04
CA ALA A 274 5.41 22.85 20.99
C ALA A 274 6.94 22.95 20.83
N ALA A 275 7.67 22.93 21.96
CA ALA A 275 9.13 23.00 21.95
C ALA A 275 9.78 21.78 21.30
N ILE A 276 9.27 20.58 21.54
CA ILE A 276 9.77 19.33 20.91
C ILE A 276 9.35 19.32 19.43
N GLY A 277 8.11 19.65 19.11
CA GLY A 277 7.63 19.72 17.73
C GLY A 277 8.48 20.66 16.87
N LYS A 278 8.78 21.85 17.38
CA LYS A 278 9.68 22.81 16.74
C LYS A 278 11.08 22.20 16.53
N ARG A 279 11.66 21.62 17.58
CA ARG A 279 13.01 21.02 17.54
C ARG A 279 13.07 19.87 16.55
N PHE A 280 12.02 19.06 16.49
CA PHE A 280 11.90 17.95 15.54
C PHE A 280 11.95 18.46 14.09
N LEU A 281 11.08 19.41 13.73
CA LEU A 281 11.05 19.96 12.37
C LEU A 281 12.30 20.73 12.00
N GLU A 282 12.91 21.47 12.93
CA GLU A 282 14.21 22.13 12.68
C GLU A 282 15.33 21.11 12.42
N LYS A 283 15.31 19.98 13.14
CA LYS A 283 16.28 18.89 12.93
C LYS A 283 16.03 18.23 11.58
N GLN A 284 14.81 17.83 11.28
CA GLN A 284 14.41 17.22 10.02
C GLN A 284 14.77 18.12 8.82
N THR A 285 14.46 19.42 8.91
CA THR A 285 14.78 20.39 7.85
C THR A 285 16.31 20.49 7.61
N ARG A 286 17.13 20.45 8.68
CA ARG A 286 18.60 20.45 8.54
C ARG A 286 19.12 19.17 7.93
N LEU A 287 18.53 18.01 8.23
CA LEU A 287 18.97 16.71 7.76
C LEU A 287 18.48 16.39 6.34
N LEU A 288 17.21 16.69 6.05
CA LEU A 288 16.49 16.19 4.91
C LEU A 288 15.87 17.31 4.02
N GLY A 289 15.92 18.56 4.46
CA GLY A 289 15.22 19.66 3.79
C GLY A 289 13.74 19.71 4.13
N THR A 290 12.98 20.55 3.40
CA THR A 290 11.52 20.67 3.56
C THR A 290 10.83 21.01 2.25
N ASP A 291 9.59 20.54 2.11
CA ASP A 291 8.63 20.90 1.07
C ASP A 291 7.38 21.56 1.67
N HIS A 292 7.45 21.93 2.95
CA HIS A 292 6.41 22.60 3.73
C HIS A 292 5.12 21.76 3.95
N LEU A 293 5.14 20.48 3.59
CA LEU A 293 4.03 19.54 3.76
C LEU A 293 4.40 18.53 4.86
N TYR A 294 3.56 18.48 5.92
CA TYR A 294 3.85 17.65 7.08
C TYR A 294 2.66 16.80 7.46
N SER A 295 2.89 15.52 7.73
CA SER A 295 1.88 14.60 8.26
C SER A 295 2.04 14.45 9.76
N ALA A 296 0.95 14.61 10.50
CA ALA A 296 0.87 14.32 11.92
C ALA A 296 -0.43 13.57 12.17
N ASP A 297 -0.31 12.28 12.47
CA ASP A 297 -1.44 11.39 12.64
C ASP A 297 -1.65 11.09 14.14
N THR A 298 -2.13 12.09 14.84
CA THR A 298 -2.46 11.99 16.27
C THR A 298 -3.79 11.27 16.44
N PHE A 299 -3.84 10.25 17.31
CA PHE A 299 -5.03 9.43 17.57
C PHE A 299 -5.60 8.67 16.36
N ASN A 300 -4.76 8.13 15.53
CA ASN A 300 -5.14 7.34 14.36
C ASN A 300 -6.26 6.33 14.66
N GLU A 301 -6.04 5.40 15.60
CA GLU A 301 -7.01 4.41 16.09
C GLU A 301 -7.16 4.43 17.62
N ASN A 302 -6.64 5.46 18.27
CA ASN A 302 -6.75 5.68 19.71
C ASN A 302 -7.78 6.78 19.99
N GLU A 303 -8.60 6.61 21.01
CA GLU A 303 -9.49 7.68 21.44
C GLU A 303 -8.70 8.82 22.12
N PRO A 304 -8.98 10.08 21.75
CA PRO A 304 -8.46 11.23 22.51
C PRO A 304 -8.88 11.16 23.99
N PRO A 305 -8.09 11.72 24.92
CA PRO A 305 -8.41 11.71 26.34
C PRO A 305 -9.72 12.44 26.72
N SER A 306 -10.31 13.22 25.81
CA SER A 306 -11.54 13.94 26.02
C SER A 306 -12.27 14.18 24.70
N ASP A 307 -13.59 14.03 24.72
CA ASP A 307 -14.50 14.34 23.61
C ASP A 307 -14.98 15.81 23.61
N GLN A 308 -14.51 16.61 24.57
CA GLN A 308 -14.90 18.03 24.67
C GLN A 308 -14.37 18.83 23.49
N PRO A 309 -15.21 19.56 22.74
CA PRO A 309 -14.79 20.36 21.59
C PRO A 309 -13.64 21.32 21.89
N ALA A 310 -13.65 21.97 23.07
CA ALA A 310 -12.57 22.87 23.47
C ALA A 310 -11.21 22.16 23.62
N PHE A 311 -11.20 20.91 24.12
CA PHE A 311 -10.00 20.11 24.23
C PHE A 311 -9.45 19.77 22.84
N LEU A 312 -10.30 19.28 21.93
CA LEU A 312 -9.92 18.89 20.58
C LEU A 312 -9.43 20.08 19.75
N SER A 313 -10.07 21.24 19.90
CA SER A 313 -9.62 22.49 19.29
C SER A 313 -8.24 22.93 19.82
N GLY A 314 -8.03 22.88 21.12
CA GLY A 314 -6.74 23.20 21.76
C GLY A 314 -5.62 22.27 21.27
N LEU A 315 -5.90 20.98 21.22
CA LEU A 315 -4.97 19.95 20.70
C LEU A 315 -4.55 20.23 19.26
N SER A 316 -5.52 20.40 18.37
CA SER A 316 -5.25 20.63 16.94
C SER A 316 -4.48 21.96 16.73
N SER A 317 -4.85 23.00 17.47
CA SER A 317 -4.12 24.26 17.46
C SER A 317 -2.67 24.10 17.91
N SER A 318 -2.41 23.33 18.98
CA SER A 318 -1.05 23.11 19.49
C SER A 318 -0.17 22.33 18.51
N ILE A 319 -0.72 21.30 17.84
CA ILE A 319 -0.01 20.56 16.80
C ILE A 319 0.40 21.50 15.67
N TYR A 320 -0.55 22.27 15.15
CA TYR A 320 -0.28 23.21 14.06
C TYR A 320 0.70 24.34 14.50
N GLN A 321 0.57 24.87 15.70
CA GLN A 321 1.50 25.89 16.22
C GLN A 321 2.93 25.35 16.31
N GLY A 322 3.12 24.11 16.74
CA GLY A 322 4.44 23.46 16.74
C GLY A 322 5.08 23.44 15.35
N MET A 323 4.29 23.11 14.32
CA MET A 323 4.74 23.15 12.92
C MET A 323 5.05 24.58 12.47
N HIS A 324 4.13 25.51 12.71
CA HIS A 324 4.23 26.90 12.26
C HIS A 324 5.40 27.68 12.90
N GLN A 325 5.77 27.36 14.13
CA GLN A 325 6.93 27.96 14.80
C GLN A 325 8.28 27.53 14.18
N ALA A 326 8.34 26.35 13.61
CA ALA A 326 9.53 25.86 12.89
C ALA A 326 9.52 26.29 11.42
N ASP A 327 8.35 26.30 10.81
CA ASP A 327 8.15 26.59 9.39
C ASP A 327 6.84 27.37 9.17
N THR A 328 6.95 28.68 8.91
CA THR A 328 5.79 29.56 8.70
C THR A 328 4.97 29.21 7.46
N ALA A 329 5.57 28.49 6.51
CA ALA A 329 4.90 27.97 5.31
C ALA A 329 4.21 26.63 5.55
N ALA A 330 4.40 25.97 6.70
CA ALA A 330 3.87 24.65 7.00
C ALA A 330 2.40 24.46 6.64
N VAL A 331 2.09 23.34 6.03
CA VAL A 331 0.75 22.83 5.77
C VAL A 331 0.63 21.43 6.36
N TRP A 332 -0.34 21.22 7.20
CA TRP A 332 -0.63 19.91 7.79
C TRP A 332 -1.44 19.05 6.81
N VAL A 333 -0.88 17.95 6.36
CA VAL A 333 -1.54 16.92 5.58
C VAL A 333 -2.04 15.87 6.56
N MET A 334 -3.33 15.86 6.84
CA MET A 334 -3.93 15.04 7.89
C MET A 334 -4.68 13.85 7.28
N GLN A 335 -4.41 12.64 7.78
CA GLN A 335 -5.21 11.46 7.44
C GLN A 335 -6.60 11.55 8.09
N GLY A 336 -7.64 11.36 7.29
CA GLY A 336 -9.02 11.32 7.76
C GLY A 336 -9.46 9.96 8.33
N TRP A 337 -8.52 9.03 8.57
CA TRP A 337 -8.82 7.67 9.04
C TRP A 337 -9.62 7.62 10.33
N LEU A 338 -9.27 8.44 11.28
CA LEU A 338 -9.96 8.53 12.57
C LEU A 338 -11.49 8.77 12.41
N PHE A 339 -11.90 9.58 11.44
CA PHE A 339 -13.32 9.83 11.15
C PHE A 339 -14.02 8.62 10.52
N TYR A 340 -13.28 7.74 9.86
CA TYR A 340 -13.80 6.50 9.29
C TYR A 340 -13.84 5.38 10.36
N SER A 341 -12.77 5.21 11.14
CA SER A 341 -12.59 4.09 12.07
C SER A 341 -13.45 4.19 13.32
N ASP A 342 -13.65 5.40 13.86
CA ASP A 342 -14.45 5.62 15.08
C ASP A 342 -15.51 6.72 14.92
N ARG A 343 -16.64 6.33 14.35
CA ARG A 343 -17.82 7.21 14.20
C ARG A 343 -18.54 7.50 15.50
N LYS A 344 -18.33 6.72 16.56
CA LYS A 344 -18.99 6.91 17.85
C LYS A 344 -18.39 8.10 18.56
N PHE A 345 -17.07 8.23 18.50
CA PHE A 345 -16.35 9.37 19.07
C PHE A 345 -16.45 10.61 18.14
N TRP A 346 -16.09 10.46 16.86
CA TRP A 346 -15.97 11.56 15.89
C TRP A 346 -17.32 11.98 15.29
N LYS A 347 -18.16 12.59 16.14
CA LYS A 347 -19.40 13.24 15.73
C LYS A 347 -19.11 14.64 15.19
N GLU A 348 -20.14 15.30 14.68
CA GLU A 348 -20.01 16.64 14.08
C GLU A 348 -19.32 17.68 14.99
N PRO A 349 -19.69 17.85 16.29
CA PRO A 349 -19.03 18.82 17.14
C PRO A 349 -17.54 18.55 17.35
N GLN A 350 -17.15 17.28 17.54
CA GLN A 350 -15.77 16.86 17.72
C GLN A 350 -14.95 17.08 16.45
N THR A 351 -15.47 16.65 15.32
CA THR A 351 -14.81 16.79 14.02
C THR A 351 -14.64 18.26 13.64
N LYS A 352 -15.68 19.09 13.83
CA LYS A 352 -15.58 20.54 13.60
C LYS A 352 -14.54 21.21 14.48
N ALA A 353 -14.52 20.90 15.78
CA ALA A 353 -13.59 21.47 16.72
C ALA A 353 -12.14 21.17 16.36
N LEU A 354 -11.84 19.92 15.98
CA LEU A 354 -10.51 19.52 15.54
C LEU A 354 -10.10 20.27 14.27
N LEU A 355 -10.95 20.28 13.24
CA LEU A 355 -10.58 20.81 11.94
C LEU A 355 -10.54 22.34 11.89
N GLN A 356 -11.49 23.03 12.52
CA GLN A 356 -11.61 24.49 12.46
C GLN A 356 -10.58 25.24 13.30
N ALA A 357 -9.83 24.56 14.18
CA ALA A 357 -8.77 25.16 14.98
C ALA A 357 -7.51 25.50 14.15
N VAL A 358 -7.39 25.00 12.96
CA VAL A 358 -6.28 25.28 12.03
C VAL A 358 -6.80 26.18 10.89
N PRO A 359 -6.02 27.17 10.39
CA PRO A 359 -6.46 27.99 9.26
C PRO A 359 -6.74 27.13 8.00
N ASP A 360 -7.72 27.53 7.20
CA ASP A 360 -8.21 26.73 6.07
C ASP A 360 -7.13 26.35 5.04
N ASN A 361 -6.22 27.27 4.75
CA ASN A 361 -5.13 27.04 3.79
C ASN A 361 -3.89 26.36 4.39
N LYS A 362 -3.98 25.93 5.66
CA LYS A 362 -2.88 25.32 6.41
C LYS A 362 -3.16 23.87 6.80
N MET A 363 -4.23 23.30 6.29
CA MET A 363 -4.56 21.88 6.46
C MET A 363 -5.14 21.31 5.16
N ILE A 364 -4.72 20.11 4.81
CA ILE A 364 -5.27 19.31 3.71
C ILE A 364 -5.72 17.96 4.29
N LEU A 365 -6.97 17.57 4.04
CA LEU A 365 -7.52 16.30 4.52
C LEU A 365 -7.36 15.21 3.46
N LEU A 366 -6.88 14.04 3.87
CA LEU A 366 -6.91 12.82 3.06
C LEU A 366 -8.19 12.05 3.43
N ASP A 367 -9.19 12.02 2.56
CA ASP A 367 -10.31 11.09 2.69
C ASP A 367 -9.83 9.71 2.24
N LEU A 368 -9.39 8.87 3.20
CA LEU A 368 -8.54 7.72 2.90
C LEU A 368 -9.21 6.60 2.11
N ALA A 369 -10.48 6.33 2.41
CA ALA A 369 -11.23 5.22 1.86
C ALA A 369 -12.51 5.73 1.16
N THR A 370 -12.35 6.74 0.31
CA THR A 370 -13.48 7.45 -0.31
C THR A 370 -14.32 6.55 -1.20
N GLU A 371 -13.71 5.53 -1.80
CA GLU A 371 -14.42 4.52 -2.62
C GLU A 371 -15.27 3.55 -1.79
N ILE A 372 -14.99 3.44 -0.48
CA ILE A 372 -15.75 2.61 0.46
C ILE A 372 -16.82 3.46 1.13
N GLU A 373 -16.37 4.58 1.72
CA GLU A 373 -17.20 5.49 2.47
C GLU A 373 -16.67 6.92 2.38
N PRO A 374 -17.32 7.78 1.60
CA PRO A 374 -16.91 9.16 1.40
C PRO A 374 -17.21 10.02 2.64
N ILE A 375 -16.20 10.21 3.50
CA ILE A 375 -16.31 11.03 4.72
C ILE A 375 -16.63 12.49 4.39
N TRP A 376 -16.14 12.99 3.25
CA TRP A 376 -16.43 14.35 2.80
C TRP A 376 -17.94 14.65 2.69
N LYS A 377 -18.77 13.64 2.33
CA LYS A 377 -20.23 13.84 2.22
C LYS A 377 -20.89 14.14 3.56
N ARG A 378 -20.50 13.43 4.63
CA ARG A 378 -21.09 13.61 5.96
C ARG A 378 -20.49 14.75 6.77
N THR A 379 -19.34 15.29 6.34
CA THR A 379 -18.62 16.39 6.98
C THR A 379 -18.72 17.72 6.20
N GLU A 380 -19.69 17.83 5.29
CA GLU A 380 -19.82 19.01 4.42
C GLU A 380 -18.50 19.43 3.75
N ALA A 381 -17.80 18.44 3.17
CA ALA A 381 -16.46 18.57 2.60
C ALA A 381 -15.46 19.11 3.64
N PHE A 382 -15.38 18.42 4.79
CA PHE A 382 -14.48 18.74 5.90
C PHE A 382 -14.62 20.19 6.35
N TYR A 383 -15.85 20.68 6.36
CA TYR A 383 -16.22 22.03 6.75
C TYR A 383 -15.45 23.13 6.00
N GLY A 384 -15.11 22.87 4.73
CA GLY A 384 -14.44 23.81 3.84
C GLY A 384 -12.90 23.74 3.83
N LYS A 385 -12.30 22.74 4.45
CA LYS A 385 -10.86 22.45 4.28
C LYS A 385 -10.57 21.91 2.87
N PRO A 386 -9.39 22.19 2.29
CA PRO A 386 -8.88 21.44 1.14
C PRO A 386 -8.82 19.94 1.45
N TRP A 387 -9.17 19.12 0.47
CA TRP A 387 -9.15 17.67 0.67
C TRP A 387 -8.83 16.90 -0.62
N ILE A 388 -8.41 15.65 -0.45
CA ILE A 388 -7.99 14.73 -1.51
C ILE A 388 -8.86 13.48 -1.46
N TRP A 389 -9.42 13.08 -2.60
CA TRP A 389 -10.14 11.84 -2.81
C TRP A 389 -9.14 10.68 -2.93
N ASN A 390 -9.15 9.71 -2.03
CA ASN A 390 -8.21 8.61 -2.10
C ASN A 390 -8.90 7.25 -2.17
N MET A 391 -8.27 6.31 -2.88
CA MET A 391 -8.62 4.91 -2.90
C MET A 391 -7.71 4.14 -1.94
N LEU A 392 -8.31 3.43 -0.99
CA LEU A 392 -7.59 2.52 -0.11
C LEU A 392 -7.54 1.10 -0.69
N ASN A 393 -8.68 0.53 -1.03
CA ASN A 393 -8.91 -0.77 -1.69
C ASN A 393 -8.29 -2.00 -1.01
N ASN A 394 -7.06 -1.88 -0.45
CA ASN A 394 -6.29 -3.00 0.10
C ASN A 394 -5.91 -2.79 1.55
N PHE A 395 -6.19 -3.77 2.38
CA PHE A 395 -5.82 -3.85 3.79
C PHE A 395 -4.79 -4.95 4.00
N GLY A 396 -3.80 -4.71 4.86
CA GLY A 396 -2.77 -5.69 5.21
C GLY A 396 -1.92 -6.20 4.04
N ALA A 397 -2.00 -5.61 2.85
CA ALA A 397 -1.41 -6.10 1.59
C ALA A 397 -1.88 -7.51 1.19
N ASN A 398 -3.13 -7.85 1.47
CA ASN A 398 -3.76 -9.10 1.04
C ASN A 398 -3.74 -9.26 -0.48
N THR A 399 -3.57 -10.48 -0.96
CA THR A 399 -3.41 -10.79 -2.39
C THR A 399 -4.72 -11.10 -3.11
N ASN A 400 -5.87 -10.99 -2.45
CA ASN A 400 -7.16 -11.37 -3.02
C ASN A 400 -7.59 -10.46 -4.17
N LEU A 401 -8.21 -11.04 -5.19
CA LEU A 401 -8.85 -10.26 -6.25
C LEU A 401 -10.08 -9.54 -5.67
N PHE A 402 -10.02 -8.23 -5.63
CA PHE A 402 -11.07 -7.39 -5.07
C PHE A 402 -10.98 -5.94 -5.57
N GLY A 403 -12.12 -5.27 -5.65
CA GLY A 403 -12.17 -3.83 -5.86
C GLY A 403 -13.54 -3.30 -6.27
N ARG A 404 -13.60 -1.97 -6.44
CA ARG A 404 -14.81 -1.21 -6.82
C ARG A 404 -14.58 -0.47 -8.13
N MET A 405 -14.45 -1.24 -9.21
CA MET A 405 -14.03 -0.70 -10.50
C MET A 405 -14.95 0.44 -11.00
N GLU A 406 -16.27 0.28 -10.88
CA GLU A 406 -17.25 1.32 -11.30
C GLU A 406 -17.14 2.60 -10.46
N THR A 407 -16.96 2.45 -9.14
CA THR A 407 -16.74 3.59 -8.23
C THR A 407 -15.47 4.34 -8.58
N VAL A 408 -14.37 3.62 -8.79
CA VAL A 408 -13.07 4.21 -9.15
C VAL A 408 -13.12 4.91 -10.51
N ALA A 409 -13.87 4.37 -11.46
CA ALA A 409 -14.04 4.97 -12.78
C ALA A 409 -14.87 6.27 -12.76
N THR A 410 -15.79 6.43 -11.81
CA THR A 410 -16.80 7.49 -11.90
C THR A 410 -16.77 8.50 -10.76
N GLU A 411 -16.57 8.07 -9.52
CA GLU A 411 -16.76 8.92 -8.34
C GLU A 411 -15.72 10.06 -8.21
N PRO A 412 -14.42 9.90 -8.57
CA PRO A 412 -13.49 11.03 -8.51
C PRO A 412 -13.95 12.22 -9.38
N ALA A 413 -14.36 11.96 -10.63
CA ALA A 413 -14.82 12.99 -11.55
C ALA A 413 -16.19 13.57 -11.12
N LYS A 414 -17.08 12.75 -10.55
CA LYS A 414 -18.35 13.24 -9.98
C LYS A 414 -18.09 14.14 -8.77
N ALA A 415 -17.22 13.72 -7.85
CA ALA A 415 -16.85 14.54 -6.69
C ALA A 415 -16.21 15.87 -7.10
N LEU A 416 -15.34 15.86 -8.12
CA LEU A 416 -14.72 17.08 -8.66
C LEU A 416 -15.75 18.10 -9.17
N LYS A 417 -16.87 17.62 -9.74
CA LYS A 417 -17.95 18.45 -10.30
C LYS A 417 -19.05 18.80 -9.30
N ASP A 418 -19.11 18.12 -8.17
CA ASP A 418 -20.15 18.35 -7.16
C ASP A 418 -19.88 19.67 -6.43
N ALA A 419 -20.84 20.59 -6.47
CA ALA A 419 -20.73 21.86 -5.77
C ALA A 419 -20.56 21.68 -4.24
N ASN A 420 -21.08 20.59 -3.66
CA ASN A 420 -20.92 20.29 -2.24
C ASN A 420 -19.51 19.79 -1.87
N SER A 421 -18.69 19.39 -2.83
CA SER A 421 -17.29 19.00 -2.60
C SER A 421 -16.38 20.18 -2.24
N LYS A 422 -16.86 21.41 -2.44
CA LYS A 422 -16.22 22.68 -2.07
C LYS A 422 -14.77 22.78 -2.54
N LYS A 423 -13.81 22.42 -1.70
CA LYS A 423 -12.37 22.56 -1.93
C LYS A 423 -11.67 21.21 -2.21
N MET A 424 -12.28 20.31 -2.96
CA MET A 424 -11.56 19.13 -3.45
C MET A 424 -10.36 19.58 -4.30
N LYS A 425 -9.15 19.15 -3.95
CA LYS A 425 -7.89 19.60 -4.56
C LYS A 425 -7.13 18.46 -5.23
N GLY A 426 -7.48 17.23 -4.97
CA GLY A 426 -6.65 16.13 -5.44
C GLY A 426 -7.34 14.78 -5.49
N ILE A 427 -6.56 13.85 -6.00
CA ILE A 427 -6.85 12.43 -6.10
C ILE A 427 -5.63 11.64 -5.61
N GLY A 428 -5.80 10.44 -5.05
CA GLY A 428 -4.65 9.69 -4.57
C GLY A 428 -4.94 8.25 -4.21
N LEU A 429 -3.88 7.59 -3.75
CA LEU A 429 -3.80 6.20 -3.36
C LEU A 429 -3.31 6.08 -1.92
N THR A 430 -4.09 5.42 -1.08
CA THR A 430 -3.80 5.22 0.35
C THR A 430 -3.94 3.76 0.78
N MET A 431 -3.65 2.83 -0.13
CA MET A 431 -3.66 1.39 0.15
C MET A 431 -2.64 1.02 1.24
N GLU A 432 -2.96 0.02 2.05
CA GLU A 432 -2.00 -0.48 3.06
C GLU A 432 -0.89 -1.34 2.44
N GLY A 433 -1.08 -1.86 1.23
CA GLY A 433 -0.05 -2.58 0.49
C GLY A 433 -0.25 -2.49 -1.01
N ILE A 434 0.85 -2.67 -1.73
CA ILE A 434 0.91 -2.66 -3.20
C ILE A 434 1.15 -4.07 -3.76
N GLU A 435 1.37 -4.16 -5.07
CA GLU A 435 1.71 -5.41 -5.77
C GLU A 435 0.55 -6.42 -5.81
N GLN A 436 -0.68 -5.94 -5.88
CA GLN A 436 -1.91 -6.70 -6.10
C GLN A 436 -2.91 -5.85 -6.92
N ASN A 437 -3.90 -6.49 -7.54
CA ASN A 437 -4.98 -5.83 -8.30
C ASN A 437 -4.55 -4.64 -9.20
N PRO A 438 -3.51 -4.78 -10.06
CA PRO A 438 -2.94 -3.66 -10.82
C PRO A 438 -3.95 -2.90 -11.66
N VAL A 439 -5.04 -3.53 -12.07
CA VAL A 439 -6.12 -2.92 -12.85
C VAL A 439 -6.79 -1.76 -12.13
N LEU A 440 -6.96 -1.84 -10.81
CA LEU A 440 -7.61 -0.80 -10.01
C LEU A 440 -6.74 0.45 -9.90
N TYR A 441 -5.44 0.25 -9.72
CA TYR A 441 -4.46 1.34 -9.61
C TYR A 441 -4.30 2.05 -10.96
N GLU A 442 -4.17 1.31 -12.06
CA GLU A 442 -4.15 1.88 -13.42
C GLU A 442 -5.42 2.68 -13.71
N LEU A 443 -6.59 2.16 -13.32
CA LEU A 443 -7.86 2.84 -13.50
C LEU A 443 -7.94 4.16 -12.72
N LEU A 444 -7.51 4.18 -11.46
CA LEU A 444 -7.49 5.40 -10.67
C LEU A 444 -6.52 6.43 -11.25
N LEU A 445 -5.31 6.00 -11.60
CA LEU A 445 -4.26 6.90 -12.08
C LEU A 445 -4.59 7.46 -13.48
N ASP A 446 -5.37 6.74 -14.28
CA ASP A 446 -5.93 7.28 -15.54
C ASP A 446 -6.93 8.44 -15.31
N ASN A 447 -7.55 8.57 -14.12
CA ASN A 447 -8.39 9.73 -13.78
C ASN A 447 -7.58 11.01 -13.58
N ILE A 448 -6.28 10.93 -13.26
CA ILE A 448 -5.43 12.12 -12.98
C ILE A 448 -5.48 13.16 -14.10
N TRP A 449 -5.58 12.73 -15.34
CA TRP A 449 -5.60 13.59 -16.52
C TRP A 449 -6.98 13.77 -17.13
N LYS A 450 -8.07 13.46 -16.38
CA LYS A 450 -9.45 13.53 -16.88
C LYS A 450 -10.35 14.35 -15.97
N LYS A 451 -11.24 15.10 -16.60
CA LYS A 451 -12.33 15.85 -15.92
C LYS A 451 -13.65 15.08 -15.92
N ASP A 452 -13.77 14.05 -16.75
CA ASP A 452 -14.97 13.27 -16.97
C ASP A 452 -14.80 11.83 -16.47
N THR A 453 -15.92 11.17 -16.21
CA THR A 453 -15.95 9.77 -15.80
C THR A 453 -15.35 8.87 -16.88
N ILE A 454 -14.72 7.78 -16.44
CA ILE A 454 -14.17 6.77 -17.36
C ILE A 454 -15.26 5.78 -17.74
N ASN A 455 -15.47 5.56 -19.04
CA ASN A 455 -16.31 4.50 -19.56
C ASN A 455 -15.55 3.17 -19.55
N LEU A 456 -15.93 2.24 -18.69
CA LEU A 456 -15.25 0.96 -18.54
C LEU A 456 -15.36 0.05 -19.76
N ASP A 457 -16.42 0.16 -20.56
CA ASP A 457 -16.58 -0.65 -21.78
C ASP A 457 -15.56 -0.27 -22.86
N GLN A 458 -15.06 0.97 -22.81
CA GLN A 458 -14.00 1.46 -23.70
C GLN A 458 -12.62 1.29 -23.05
N TRP A 459 -12.51 1.50 -21.75
CA TRP A 459 -11.24 1.50 -21.02
C TRP A 459 -10.66 0.09 -20.85
N LEU A 460 -11.50 -0.87 -20.48
CA LEU A 460 -11.05 -2.23 -20.17
C LEU A 460 -10.42 -2.97 -21.37
N PRO A 461 -10.98 -2.91 -22.60
CA PRO A 461 -10.30 -3.44 -23.79
C PRO A 461 -8.94 -2.78 -24.06
N GLN A 462 -8.80 -1.47 -23.80
CA GLN A 462 -7.53 -0.78 -23.95
C GLN A 462 -6.51 -1.25 -22.91
N TYR A 463 -6.93 -1.40 -21.64
CA TYR A 463 -6.11 -1.96 -20.57
C TYR A 463 -5.60 -3.37 -20.92
N ILE A 464 -6.47 -4.25 -21.39
CA ILE A 464 -6.13 -5.61 -21.80
C ILE A 464 -5.11 -5.60 -22.93
N ARG A 465 -5.33 -4.76 -23.95
CA ARG A 465 -4.40 -4.61 -25.08
C ARG A 465 -3.02 -4.14 -24.64
N ASN A 466 -2.96 -3.15 -23.77
CA ASN A 466 -1.70 -2.63 -23.23
C ASN A 466 -0.97 -3.67 -22.38
N ARG A 467 -1.71 -4.39 -21.56
CA ARG A 467 -1.16 -5.38 -20.65
C ARG A 467 -0.69 -6.66 -21.34
N TYR A 468 -1.43 -7.10 -22.35
CA TYR A 468 -1.15 -8.36 -23.06
C TYR A 468 -0.45 -8.18 -24.41
N GLY A 469 -0.30 -6.94 -24.87
CA GLY A 469 0.28 -6.63 -26.18
C GLY A 469 -0.66 -6.92 -27.36
N SER A 470 -1.83 -7.49 -27.10
CA SER A 470 -2.85 -7.81 -28.13
C SER A 470 -4.25 -7.84 -27.51
N LEU A 471 -5.27 -7.64 -28.35
CA LEU A 471 -6.66 -7.74 -27.94
C LEU A 471 -7.21 -9.13 -28.29
N ASN A 472 -7.26 -10.02 -27.31
CA ASN A 472 -7.81 -11.36 -27.46
C ASN A 472 -9.27 -11.39 -26.99
N PRO A 473 -10.25 -11.91 -27.78
CA PRO A 473 -11.68 -11.94 -27.40
C PRO A 473 -11.97 -12.74 -26.12
N HIS A 474 -11.24 -13.82 -25.89
CA HIS A 474 -11.39 -14.61 -24.66
C HIS A 474 -10.87 -13.86 -23.44
N ALA A 475 -9.76 -13.13 -23.57
CA ALA A 475 -9.26 -12.27 -22.50
C ALA A 475 -10.28 -11.15 -22.18
N VAL A 476 -10.87 -10.52 -23.20
CA VAL A 476 -11.93 -9.50 -23.01
C VAL A 476 -13.13 -10.12 -22.26
N LYS A 477 -13.57 -11.30 -22.65
CA LYS A 477 -14.65 -12.02 -21.96
C LYS A 477 -14.30 -12.30 -20.49
N ALA A 478 -13.09 -12.76 -20.21
CA ALA A 478 -12.65 -13.04 -18.85
C ALA A 478 -12.69 -11.77 -17.97
N TRP A 479 -12.14 -10.68 -18.46
CA TRP A 479 -12.11 -9.40 -17.73
C TRP A 479 -13.50 -8.79 -17.53
N ASP A 480 -14.44 -8.95 -18.48
CA ASP A 480 -15.81 -8.51 -18.29
C ASP A 480 -16.51 -9.30 -17.16
N ILE A 481 -16.21 -10.61 -17.02
CA ILE A 481 -16.71 -11.42 -15.91
C ILE A 481 -16.06 -10.97 -14.59
N LEU A 482 -14.74 -10.76 -14.56
CA LEU A 482 -14.03 -10.28 -13.36
C LEU A 482 -14.55 -8.91 -12.91
N ARG A 483 -14.79 -7.99 -13.84
CA ARG A 483 -15.42 -6.69 -13.56
C ARG A 483 -16.74 -6.85 -12.82
N ARG A 484 -17.57 -7.80 -13.23
CA ARG A 484 -18.92 -8.03 -12.68
C ARG A 484 -18.94 -8.94 -11.44
N THR A 485 -17.82 -9.50 -11.06
CA THR A 485 -17.68 -10.41 -9.91
C THR A 485 -16.75 -9.83 -8.85
N VAL A 486 -15.46 -10.08 -8.95
CA VAL A 486 -14.45 -9.67 -7.94
C VAL A 486 -14.26 -8.16 -7.85
N TYR A 487 -14.47 -7.43 -8.95
CA TYR A 487 -14.30 -5.97 -9.02
C TYR A 487 -15.62 -5.19 -8.92
N THR A 488 -16.64 -5.83 -8.37
CA THR A 488 -17.95 -5.21 -8.07
C THR A 488 -18.35 -5.51 -6.64
N VAL A 489 -18.71 -4.46 -5.90
CA VAL A 489 -19.35 -4.58 -4.59
C VAL A 489 -20.78 -4.07 -4.74
N PRO A 490 -21.81 -4.88 -4.41
CA PRO A 490 -23.21 -4.43 -4.43
C PRO A 490 -23.41 -3.21 -3.54
N GLY A 491 -24.13 -2.19 -4.06
CA GLY A 491 -24.28 -0.89 -3.40
C GLY A 491 -25.06 -0.92 -2.08
N ASP A 492 -25.76 -2.00 -1.79
CA ASP A 492 -26.50 -2.26 -0.54
C ASP A 492 -25.64 -2.93 0.55
N LYS A 493 -24.39 -3.30 0.22
CA LYS A 493 -23.50 -4.02 1.13
C LYS A 493 -22.28 -3.17 1.51
N TYR A 494 -22.03 -3.11 2.81
CA TYR A 494 -20.75 -2.65 3.32
C TYR A 494 -19.77 -3.82 3.34
N ILE A 495 -18.80 -3.79 2.42
CA ILE A 495 -17.71 -4.75 2.33
C ILE A 495 -16.42 -3.93 2.28
N ARG A 496 -15.58 -4.06 3.30
CA ARG A 496 -14.35 -3.27 3.42
C ARG A 496 -13.28 -3.72 2.41
N ASP A 497 -13.04 -5.01 2.34
CA ASP A 497 -11.94 -5.64 1.61
C ASP A 497 -12.35 -6.99 0.99
N GLY A 498 -11.44 -7.62 0.27
CA GLY A 498 -11.61 -8.94 -0.32
C GLY A 498 -11.66 -10.05 0.73
N ALA A 499 -12.33 -11.15 0.39
CA ALA A 499 -12.39 -12.30 1.26
C ALA A 499 -11.05 -13.05 1.30
N GLU A 500 -10.64 -13.46 2.51
CA GLU A 500 -9.50 -14.33 2.74
C GLU A 500 -9.83 -15.79 2.47
N SER A 501 -8.81 -16.60 2.22
CA SER A 501 -8.99 -18.05 2.12
C SER A 501 -8.93 -18.72 3.48
N ILE A 502 -9.79 -19.74 3.71
CA ILE A 502 -9.73 -20.58 4.91
C ILE A 502 -8.36 -21.24 5.10
N LEU A 503 -7.58 -21.40 4.01
CA LEU A 503 -6.23 -21.97 4.06
C LEU A 503 -5.30 -21.17 4.97
N GLN A 504 -5.46 -19.83 5.00
CA GLN A 504 -4.60 -18.89 5.72
C GLN A 504 -4.96 -18.79 7.20
N GLY A 505 -6.19 -19.14 7.56
CA GLY A 505 -6.67 -19.13 8.94
C GLY A 505 -6.10 -20.26 9.80
N ARG A 506 -6.04 -20.03 11.11
CA ARG A 506 -5.80 -21.13 12.06
C ARG A 506 -6.86 -22.20 11.86
N PRO A 507 -6.47 -23.50 11.77
CA PRO A 507 -7.40 -24.58 11.48
C PRO A 507 -8.56 -24.64 12.46
N THR A 508 -9.79 -24.69 11.92
CA THR A 508 -11.02 -24.78 12.72
C THR A 508 -12.15 -25.31 11.85
N PHE A 509 -13.21 -25.89 12.50
CA PHE A 509 -14.51 -26.14 11.89
C PHE A 509 -15.55 -25.07 12.25
N ASP A 510 -15.19 -24.18 13.17
CA ASP A 510 -16.04 -23.07 13.60
C ASP A 510 -15.83 -21.83 12.73
N SER A 511 -16.26 -20.70 13.23
CA SER A 511 -15.98 -19.40 12.61
C SER A 511 -14.48 -19.12 12.58
N VAL A 512 -14.03 -18.61 11.45
CA VAL A 512 -12.66 -18.06 11.29
C VAL A 512 -12.41 -16.87 12.21
N THR A 513 -11.15 -16.51 12.36
CA THR A 513 -10.74 -15.35 13.14
C THR A 513 -11.32 -14.05 12.58
N ARG A 514 -11.29 -12.98 13.38
CA ARG A 514 -11.80 -11.66 13.01
C ARG A 514 -11.22 -11.15 11.68
N TRP A 515 -9.98 -11.47 11.39
CA TRP A 515 -9.26 -10.94 10.23
C TRP A 515 -9.31 -11.86 9.02
N THR A 516 -9.50 -13.15 9.20
CA THR A 516 -9.65 -14.12 8.10
C THR A 516 -11.11 -14.19 7.66
N ASN A 517 -11.60 -13.13 7.01
CA ASN A 517 -12.96 -13.12 6.49
C ASN A 517 -13.07 -13.97 5.22
N THR A 518 -13.77 -15.10 5.28
CA THR A 518 -13.97 -16.01 4.12
C THR A 518 -15.26 -15.72 3.35
N LYS A 519 -16.00 -14.66 3.69
CA LYS A 519 -17.29 -14.35 3.08
C LYS A 519 -17.12 -13.62 1.75
N LEU A 520 -17.31 -14.35 0.66
CA LEU A 520 -17.32 -13.78 -0.69
C LEU A 520 -18.58 -12.92 -0.93
N ASN A 521 -18.44 -11.88 -1.74
CA ASN A 521 -19.55 -11.07 -2.27
C ASN A 521 -20.15 -11.62 -3.59
N TYR A 522 -19.59 -12.73 -4.07
CA TYR A 522 -20.03 -13.50 -5.25
C TYR A 522 -20.01 -15.01 -4.89
N THR A 523 -20.49 -15.88 -5.75
CA THR A 523 -20.33 -17.32 -5.56
C THR A 523 -18.99 -17.78 -6.13
N ASP A 524 -18.33 -18.75 -5.51
CA ASP A 524 -17.07 -19.32 -5.98
C ASP A 524 -17.11 -19.76 -7.45
N LYS A 525 -18.24 -20.32 -7.88
CA LYS A 525 -18.48 -20.76 -9.28
C LYS A 525 -18.54 -19.60 -10.28
N ASN A 526 -18.82 -18.37 -9.84
CA ASN A 526 -18.90 -17.23 -10.75
C ASN A 526 -17.55 -16.91 -11.44
N LEU A 527 -16.42 -17.38 -10.89
CA LEU A 527 -15.11 -17.21 -11.50
C LEU A 527 -14.77 -18.27 -12.56
N LEU A 528 -15.45 -19.42 -12.56
CA LEU A 528 -15.15 -20.50 -13.49
C LEU A 528 -15.23 -20.07 -14.97
N PRO A 529 -16.25 -19.33 -15.43
CA PRO A 529 -16.28 -18.85 -16.81
C PRO A 529 -15.16 -17.86 -17.17
N ALA A 530 -14.65 -17.08 -16.19
CA ALA A 530 -13.50 -16.23 -16.42
C ALA A 530 -12.21 -17.06 -16.54
N TRP A 531 -12.07 -18.09 -15.71
CA TRP A 531 -10.97 -19.03 -15.76
C TRP A 531 -10.95 -19.80 -17.09
N ASP A 532 -12.10 -20.37 -17.52
CA ASP A 532 -12.28 -20.99 -18.83
C ASP A 532 -11.78 -20.07 -19.95
N ALA A 533 -12.18 -18.81 -19.91
CA ALA A 533 -11.85 -17.83 -20.94
C ALA A 533 -10.35 -17.47 -20.95
N LEU A 534 -9.69 -17.26 -19.79
CA LEU A 534 -8.24 -17.03 -19.77
C LEU A 534 -7.44 -18.25 -20.24
N ILE A 535 -7.85 -19.46 -19.89
CA ILE A 535 -7.22 -20.68 -20.43
C ILE A 535 -7.30 -20.71 -21.96
N LEU A 536 -8.45 -20.36 -22.55
CA LEU A 536 -8.60 -20.29 -24.01
C LEU A 536 -7.75 -19.18 -24.66
N ALA A 537 -7.41 -18.13 -23.93
CA ALA A 537 -6.54 -17.06 -24.40
C ALA A 537 -5.04 -17.43 -24.33
N ALA A 538 -4.68 -18.48 -23.59
CA ALA A 538 -3.30 -18.75 -23.19
C ALA A 538 -2.33 -18.85 -24.38
N ASP A 539 -2.66 -19.59 -25.44
CA ASP A 539 -1.75 -19.77 -26.57
C ASP A 539 -1.38 -18.49 -27.28
N SER A 540 -2.31 -17.54 -27.40
CA SER A 540 -2.06 -16.25 -28.05
C SER A 540 -1.39 -15.23 -27.15
N CYS A 541 -1.56 -15.33 -25.83
CA CYS A 541 -1.08 -14.35 -24.85
C CYS A 541 0.13 -14.82 -24.03
N LYS A 542 0.61 -16.06 -24.21
CA LYS A 542 1.64 -16.71 -23.38
C LYS A 542 2.98 -15.96 -23.27
N LYS A 543 3.30 -15.09 -24.22
CA LYS A 543 4.53 -14.28 -24.18
C LYS A 543 4.40 -13.02 -23.31
N SER A 544 3.19 -12.64 -22.95
CA SER A 544 2.95 -11.45 -22.13
C SER A 544 3.19 -11.76 -20.66
N ASP A 545 4.07 -10.99 -20.02
CA ASP A 545 4.35 -11.09 -18.58
C ASP A 545 3.08 -10.77 -17.75
N GLY A 546 2.32 -9.74 -18.14
CA GLY A 546 1.05 -9.39 -17.50
C GLY A 546 -0.01 -10.49 -17.62
N PHE A 547 -0.10 -11.16 -18.78
CA PHE A 547 -1.02 -12.29 -18.94
C PHE A 547 -0.63 -13.48 -18.06
N GLN A 548 0.66 -13.81 -18.01
CA GLN A 548 1.15 -14.90 -17.15
C GLN A 548 0.83 -14.64 -15.69
N PHE A 549 1.03 -13.39 -15.22
CA PHE A 549 0.65 -13.00 -13.86
C PHE A 549 -0.85 -13.18 -13.64
N ASP A 550 -1.69 -12.59 -14.49
CA ASP A 550 -3.15 -12.58 -14.31
C ASP A 550 -3.75 -14.01 -14.37
N LEU A 551 -3.20 -14.89 -15.21
CA LEU A 551 -3.64 -16.28 -15.27
C LEU A 551 -3.30 -17.05 -13.99
N VAL A 552 -2.08 -16.86 -13.45
CA VAL A 552 -1.67 -17.46 -12.17
C VAL A 552 -2.53 -16.90 -11.03
N ASP A 553 -2.76 -15.59 -10.99
CA ASP A 553 -3.49 -14.94 -9.92
C ASP A 553 -4.99 -15.32 -9.92
N LEU A 554 -5.63 -15.39 -11.10
CA LEU A 554 -7.01 -15.91 -11.19
C LEU A 554 -7.08 -17.39 -10.79
N THR A 555 -6.13 -18.21 -11.23
CA THR A 555 -6.06 -19.62 -10.84
C THR A 555 -5.90 -19.78 -9.33
N ARG A 556 -5.00 -19.00 -8.72
CA ARG A 556 -4.85 -18.90 -7.25
C ARG A 556 -6.17 -18.55 -6.57
N GLN A 557 -6.86 -17.53 -7.06
CA GLN A 557 -8.13 -17.09 -6.46
C GLN A 557 -9.21 -18.17 -6.54
N VAL A 558 -9.33 -18.85 -7.66
CA VAL A 558 -10.30 -19.96 -7.82
C VAL A 558 -10.00 -21.10 -6.85
N LEU A 559 -8.73 -21.51 -6.73
CA LEU A 559 -8.31 -22.55 -5.80
C LEU A 559 -8.47 -22.13 -4.34
N ALA A 560 -8.15 -20.87 -4.01
CA ALA A 560 -8.33 -20.30 -2.69
C ALA A 560 -9.80 -20.28 -2.24
N ASN A 561 -10.72 -19.96 -3.16
CA ASN A 561 -12.16 -20.01 -2.91
C ASN A 561 -12.64 -21.45 -2.69
N TYR A 562 -12.13 -22.41 -3.45
CA TYR A 562 -12.51 -23.83 -3.33
C TYR A 562 -12.14 -24.45 -1.98
N ALA A 563 -11.15 -23.91 -1.30
CA ALA A 563 -10.71 -24.44 -0.01
C ALA A 563 -11.83 -24.48 1.05
N LEU A 564 -12.71 -23.47 1.07
CA LEU A 564 -13.81 -23.40 2.04
C LEU A 564 -14.90 -24.49 1.83
N PRO A 565 -15.45 -24.70 0.62
CA PRO A 565 -16.34 -25.85 0.35
C PRO A 565 -15.68 -27.19 0.69
N LEU A 566 -14.39 -27.37 0.42
CA LEU A 566 -13.69 -28.60 0.77
C LEU A 566 -13.53 -28.80 2.27
N GLN A 567 -13.20 -27.73 3.02
CA GLN A 567 -13.14 -27.74 4.48
C GLN A 567 -14.52 -28.09 5.09
N GLN A 568 -15.60 -27.57 4.52
CA GLN A 568 -16.97 -27.91 4.94
C GLN A 568 -17.31 -29.40 4.73
N LYS A 569 -16.82 -30.02 3.64
CA LYS A 569 -16.95 -31.47 3.43
C LYS A 569 -16.19 -32.26 4.48
N ILE A 570 -14.96 -31.82 4.84
CA ILE A 570 -14.17 -32.43 5.91
C ILE A 570 -14.92 -32.35 7.24
N SER A 571 -15.47 -31.17 7.57
CA SER A 571 -16.23 -30.95 8.81
C SER A 571 -17.44 -31.89 8.90
N ARG A 572 -18.22 -32.01 7.81
CA ARG A 572 -19.37 -32.91 7.75
C ARG A 572 -18.99 -34.37 7.93
N ALA A 573 -17.95 -34.83 7.22
CA ALA A 573 -17.46 -36.22 7.35
C ALA A 573 -16.97 -36.50 8.78
N TYR A 574 -16.31 -35.54 9.43
CA TYR A 574 -15.92 -35.67 10.83
C TYR A 574 -17.13 -35.78 11.76
N GLN A 575 -18.12 -34.90 11.62
CA GLN A 575 -19.33 -34.92 12.43
C GLN A 575 -20.17 -36.21 12.24
N GLN A 576 -20.16 -36.78 11.05
CA GLN A 576 -20.82 -38.02 10.70
C GLN A 576 -20.02 -39.29 11.08
N GLN A 577 -18.84 -39.12 11.69
CA GLN A 577 -17.90 -40.19 11.99
C GLN A 577 -17.49 -41.05 10.78
N ASP A 578 -17.59 -40.48 9.58
CA ASP A 578 -17.13 -41.13 8.35
C ASP A 578 -15.62 -40.94 8.18
N THR A 579 -14.85 -41.87 8.73
CA THR A 579 -13.40 -41.86 8.74
C THR A 579 -12.79 -41.99 7.34
N PHE A 580 -13.51 -42.65 6.42
CA PHE A 580 -13.07 -42.80 5.03
C PHE A 580 -13.15 -41.48 4.28
N LEU A 581 -14.31 -40.83 4.28
CA LEU A 581 -14.50 -39.53 3.63
C LEU A 581 -13.67 -38.44 4.31
N PHE A 582 -13.59 -38.44 5.65
CA PHE A 582 -12.72 -37.52 6.39
C PHE A 582 -11.27 -37.61 5.92
N THR A 583 -10.72 -38.81 5.84
CA THR A 583 -9.34 -39.05 5.37
C THR A 583 -9.15 -38.64 3.91
N ALA A 584 -10.09 -38.97 3.04
CA ALA A 584 -10.02 -38.63 1.62
C ALA A 584 -10.04 -37.10 1.39
N TYR A 585 -10.97 -36.39 2.00
CA TYR A 585 -11.10 -34.93 1.84
C TYR A 585 -9.94 -34.19 2.53
N SER A 586 -9.45 -34.62 3.69
CA SER A 586 -8.27 -34.06 4.34
C SER A 586 -7.02 -34.17 3.46
N ARG A 587 -6.81 -35.31 2.79
CA ARG A 587 -5.73 -35.47 1.80
C ARG A 587 -5.90 -34.54 0.60
N GLN A 588 -7.13 -34.36 0.09
CA GLN A 588 -7.40 -33.41 -0.99
C GLN A 588 -7.08 -31.97 -0.58
N PHE A 589 -7.40 -31.59 0.66
CA PHE A 589 -7.12 -30.25 1.17
C PHE A 589 -5.61 -29.98 1.26
N ILE A 590 -4.85 -30.93 1.78
CA ILE A 590 -3.39 -30.83 1.83
C ILE A 590 -2.80 -30.77 0.40
N SER A 591 -3.30 -31.61 -0.52
CA SER A 591 -2.88 -31.57 -1.94
C SER A 591 -3.22 -30.24 -2.60
N LEU A 592 -4.35 -29.59 -2.26
CA LEU A 592 -4.72 -28.27 -2.76
C LEU A 592 -3.69 -27.21 -2.34
N ILE A 593 -3.25 -27.22 -1.06
CA ILE A 593 -2.20 -26.29 -0.58
C ILE A 593 -0.88 -26.51 -1.35
N GLU A 594 -0.48 -27.78 -1.53
CA GLU A 594 0.74 -28.11 -2.26
C GLU A 594 0.69 -27.70 -3.75
N ASP A 595 -0.46 -27.84 -4.39
CA ASP A 595 -0.65 -27.45 -5.77
C ASP A 595 -0.67 -25.92 -5.93
N MET A 596 -1.29 -25.20 -4.98
CA MET A 596 -1.21 -23.74 -4.95
C MET A 596 0.22 -23.25 -4.74
N ASP A 597 1.00 -23.89 -3.87
CA ASP A 597 2.40 -23.56 -3.66
C ASP A 597 3.22 -23.71 -4.95
N LYS A 598 3.03 -24.84 -5.67
CA LYS A 598 3.69 -25.08 -6.95
C LYS A 598 3.26 -24.08 -8.03
N LEU A 599 1.99 -23.71 -8.08
CA LEU A 599 1.48 -22.68 -9.00
C LEU A 599 2.18 -21.34 -8.73
N LEU A 600 2.19 -20.91 -7.50
CA LEU A 600 2.75 -19.62 -7.08
C LEU A 600 4.27 -19.57 -7.19
N ALA A 601 4.96 -20.72 -7.07
CA ALA A 601 6.40 -20.84 -7.29
C ALA A 601 6.82 -20.46 -8.73
N THR A 602 5.88 -20.43 -9.67
CA THR A 602 6.17 -20.05 -11.07
C THR A 602 6.32 -18.54 -11.28
N ARG A 603 6.01 -17.72 -10.28
CA ARG A 603 6.06 -16.25 -10.36
C ARG A 603 6.85 -15.67 -9.20
N LYS A 604 7.79 -14.76 -9.52
CA LYS A 604 8.64 -14.07 -8.52
C LYS A 604 7.86 -13.23 -7.51
N GLU A 605 6.69 -12.72 -7.91
CA GLU A 605 5.81 -11.88 -7.09
C GLU A 605 5.19 -12.66 -5.91
N PHE A 606 5.19 -13.99 -5.98
CA PHE A 606 4.58 -14.84 -4.96
C PHE A 606 5.61 -15.69 -4.19
N LEU A 607 6.86 -15.25 -4.07
CA LEU A 607 7.91 -16.00 -3.38
C LEU A 607 8.20 -15.43 -1.99
N LEU A 608 7.95 -16.18 -0.93
CA LEU A 608 8.35 -15.86 0.44
C LEU A 608 9.86 -15.59 0.53
N GLY A 609 10.65 -16.30 -0.28
CA GLY A 609 12.11 -16.19 -0.28
C GLY A 609 12.62 -14.78 -0.56
N ASN A 610 11.96 -14.03 -1.45
CA ASN A 610 12.34 -12.64 -1.72
C ASN A 610 12.17 -11.77 -0.48
N TRP A 611 11.01 -11.81 0.16
CA TRP A 611 10.69 -11.04 1.37
C TRP A 611 11.68 -11.32 2.52
N VAL A 612 11.95 -12.58 2.78
CA VAL A 612 12.88 -13.01 3.84
C VAL A 612 14.34 -12.66 3.49
N THR A 613 14.76 -12.87 2.24
CA THR A 613 16.13 -12.57 1.83
C THR A 613 16.40 -11.07 1.84
N ASP A 614 15.44 -10.26 1.38
CA ASP A 614 15.57 -8.80 1.37
C ASP A 614 15.67 -8.23 2.78
N SER A 615 14.94 -8.80 3.76
CA SER A 615 15.09 -8.40 5.16
C SER A 615 16.51 -8.65 5.69
N ARG A 616 17.08 -9.81 5.39
CA ARG A 616 18.42 -10.19 5.86
C ARG A 616 19.55 -9.34 5.27
N LYS A 617 19.37 -8.79 4.06
CA LYS A 617 20.39 -7.95 3.38
C LYS A 617 20.77 -6.72 4.20
N TRP A 618 19.88 -6.20 5.02
CA TRP A 618 20.12 -5.03 5.87
C TRP A 618 20.92 -5.34 7.15
N GLY A 619 20.98 -6.61 7.56
CA GLY A 619 21.69 -7.00 8.77
C GLY A 619 23.22 -7.13 8.57
N VAL A 620 24.00 -6.49 9.42
CA VAL A 620 25.48 -6.55 9.39
C VAL A 620 25.98 -7.87 9.96
N GLY A 621 25.34 -8.39 11.00
CA GLY A 621 25.73 -9.62 11.66
C GLY A 621 24.57 -10.59 11.85
N GLU A 622 24.86 -11.80 12.32
CA GLU A 622 23.86 -12.86 12.43
C GLU A 622 22.70 -12.50 13.37
N LYS A 623 22.96 -11.70 14.41
CA LYS A 623 21.90 -11.23 15.32
C LYS A 623 20.92 -10.28 14.64
N GLU A 624 21.41 -9.34 13.84
CA GLU A 624 20.55 -8.41 13.10
C GLU A 624 19.80 -9.13 11.99
N LYS A 625 20.45 -10.04 11.25
CA LYS A 625 19.79 -10.86 10.24
C LYS A 625 18.67 -11.71 10.83
N ALA A 626 18.87 -12.27 12.02
CA ALA A 626 17.85 -13.04 12.72
C ALA A 626 16.68 -12.14 13.18
N LEU A 627 16.98 -10.95 13.70
CA LEU A 627 15.99 -9.96 14.09
C LEU A 627 15.12 -9.52 12.91
N TYR A 628 15.75 -9.23 11.78
CA TYR A 628 15.02 -8.75 10.59
C TYR A 628 14.21 -9.87 9.93
N GLU A 629 14.72 -11.11 9.91
CA GLU A 629 13.94 -12.26 9.46
C GLU A 629 12.73 -12.53 10.37
N PHE A 630 12.90 -12.43 11.69
CA PHE A 630 11.79 -12.50 12.65
C PHE A 630 10.74 -11.45 12.30
N ASN A 631 11.12 -10.17 12.15
CA ASN A 631 10.23 -9.08 11.78
C ASN A 631 9.50 -9.36 10.45
N ALA A 632 10.22 -9.85 9.44
CA ALA A 632 9.66 -10.15 8.13
C ALA A 632 8.61 -11.28 8.17
N LYS A 633 8.85 -12.30 8.97
CA LYS A 633 7.93 -13.43 9.13
C LYS A 633 6.76 -13.13 10.03
N ASP A 634 7.00 -12.40 11.11
CA ASP A 634 6.02 -12.08 12.13
C ASP A 634 4.92 -11.16 11.59
N ILE A 635 5.28 -10.09 10.90
CA ILE A 635 4.31 -9.11 10.36
C ILE A 635 3.29 -9.74 9.40
N ILE A 636 3.66 -10.77 8.65
CA ILE A 636 2.79 -11.45 7.68
C ILE A 636 2.11 -12.72 8.23
N THR A 637 2.28 -13.02 9.53
CA THR A 637 1.70 -14.21 10.17
C THR A 637 1.08 -13.89 11.53
N LEU A 638 1.88 -13.75 12.59
CA LEU A 638 1.39 -13.51 13.96
C LEU A 638 1.13 -12.04 14.24
N TRP A 639 1.81 -11.14 13.56
CA TRP A 639 1.75 -9.71 13.70
C TRP A 639 2.24 -9.17 15.06
N GLY A 640 2.46 -10.00 16.02
CA GLY A 640 2.86 -9.71 17.37
C GLY A 640 3.25 -10.99 18.12
N ASP A 641 3.02 -11.03 19.41
CA ASP A 641 3.28 -12.25 20.16
C ASP A 641 2.31 -13.39 19.79
N GLN A 642 2.54 -14.58 20.32
CA GLN A 642 1.70 -15.76 20.05
C GLN A 642 0.20 -15.57 20.38
N ASN A 643 -0.17 -14.52 21.13
CA ASN A 643 -1.53 -14.21 21.54
C ASN A 643 -2.09 -12.96 20.84
N CYS A 644 -1.31 -12.31 20.02
CA CYS A 644 -1.71 -11.08 19.35
C CYS A 644 -3.03 -11.27 18.58
N PRO A 645 -4.04 -10.42 18.80
CA PRO A 645 -5.32 -10.50 18.11
C PRO A 645 -5.25 -10.11 16.64
N LEU A 646 -4.14 -9.52 16.18
CA LEU A 646 -3.89 -9.15 14.78
C LEU A 646 -3.30 -10.30 13.93
N HIS A 647 -3.10 -11.49 14.51
CA HIS A 647 -2.63 -12.64 13.72
C HIS A 647 -3.49 -12.80 12.45
N GLU A 648 -2.83 -13.09 11.34
CA GLU A 648 -3.42 -13.27 10.01
C GLU A 648 -3.99 -11.98 9.35
N TYR A 649 -3.88 -10.80 9.97
CA TYR A 649 -4.31 -9.54 9.36
C TYR A 649 -3.61 -9.26 8.02
N ALA A 650 -2.30 -9.50 7.96
CA ALA A 650 -1.47 -9.24 6.79
C ALA A 650 -1.01 -10.54 6.10
N CYS A 651 -1.86 -11.56 6.09
CA CYS A 651 -1.53 -12.86 5.54
C CYS A 651 -1.32 -12.82 4.02
N ARG A 652 -0.47 -13.70 3.52
CA ARG A 652 -0.09 -13.81 2.11
C ARG A 652 -0.36 -15.21 1.58
N GLN A 653 -0.75 -15.29 0.31
CA GLN A 653 -0.72 -16.55 -0.42
C GLN A 653 0.56 -16.59 -1.25
N TRP A 654 1.67 -17.01 -0.62
CA TRP A 654 2.98 -17.11 -1.26
C TRP A 654 3.52 -18.53 -1.23
N SER A 655 4.22 -18.92 -2.29
CA SER A 655 5.01 -20.16 -2.31
C SER A 655 6.08 -20.10 -1.22
N GLY A 656 6.25 -21.20 -0.52
CA GLY A 656 7.04 -21.30 0.68
C GLY A 656 6.21 -21.06 1.94
N LEU A 657 5.39 -20.02 2.00
CA LEU A 657 4.49 -19.78 3.14
C LEU A 657 3.36 -20.80 3.19
N LEU A 658 2.79 -21.15 2.03
CA LEU A 658 1.75 -22.18 1.93
C LEU A 658 2.23 -23.53 2.45
N THR A 659 3.39 -24.00 2.02
CA THR A 659 3.90 -25.32 2.40
C THR A 659 4.62 -25.38 3.72
N ASP A 660 5.20 -24.26 4.17
CA ASP A 660 6.02 -24.25 5.39
C ASP A 660 5.29 -23.70 6.63
N PHE A 661 4.23 -22.90 6.44
CA PHE A 661 3.45 -22.35 7.55
C PHE A 661 2.01 -22.85 7.56
N TYR A 662 1.24 -22.68 6.48
CA TYR A 662 -0.18 -23.05 6.50
C TYR A 662 -0.41 -24.57 6.46
N LYS A 663 0.28 -25.29 5.57
CA LYS A 663 0.13 -26.75 5.45
C LYS A 663 0.39 -27.50 6.77
N PRO A 664 1.50 -27.24 7.51
CA PRO A 664 1.74 -27.94 8.77
C PRO A 664 0.67 -27.69 9.85
N ARG A 665 0.06 -26.51 9.88
CA ARG A 665 -1.06 -26.22 10.80
C ARG A 665 -2.25 -27.13 10.50
N TRP A 666 -2.66 -27.23 9.23
CA TRP A 666 -3.76 -28.10 8.80
C TRP A 666 -3.43 -29.59 8.97
N GLN A 667 -2.20 -30.00 8.72
CA GLN A 667 -1.77 -31.39 8.95
C GLN A 667 -1.88 -31.78 10.45
N GLN A 668 -1.42 -30.92 11.35
CA GLN A 668 -1.55 -31.14 12.78
C GLN A 668 -3.01 -31.22 13.23
N PHE A 669 -3.88 -30.37 12.68
CA PHE A 669 -5.32 -30.37 12.96
C PHE A 669 -5.98 -31.68 12.53
N PHE A 670 -5.77 -32.09 11.27
CA PHE A 670 -6.36 -33.33 10.77
C PHE A 670 -5.80 -34.58 11.47
N ALA A 671 -4.52 -34.59 11.81
CA ALA A 671 -3.93 -35.68 12.55
C ALA A 671 -4.53 -35.83 13.96
N GLN A 672 -4.73 -34.70 14.66
CA GLN A 672 -5.38 -34.71 15.98
C GLN A 672 -6.82 -35.23 15.90
N LEU A 673 -7.61 -34.70 14.96
CA LEU A 673 -8.99 -35.14 14.77
C LEU A 673 -9.10 -36.63 14.42
N GLN A 674 -8.16 -37.12 13.62
CA GLN A 674 -8.11 -38.55 13.29
C GLN A 674 -7.74 -39.44 14.46
N ASP A 675 -6.86 -38.96 15.33
CA ASP A 675 -6.48 -39.68 16.58
C ASP A 675 -7.62 -39.67 17.58
N ASP A 676 -8.30 -38.54 17.73
CA ASP A 676 -9.47 -38.43 18.63
C ASP A 676 -10.60 -39.37 18.19
N GLN A 677 -10.89 -39.45 16.87
CA GLN A 677 -11.87 -40.42 16.35
C GLN A 677 -11.48 -41.89 16.64
N LYS A 678 -10.18 -42.24 16.49
CA LYS A 678 -9.70 -43.59 16.77
C LYS A 678 -9.77 -43.97 18.26
N THR A 679 -9.53 -42.98 19.12
CA THR A 679 -9.48 -43.17 20.58
C THR A 679 -10.81 -42.93 21.30
N GLY A 680 -11.83 -42.46 20.55
CA GLY A 680 -13.15 -42.11 21.10
C GLY A 680 -13.11 -40.88 22.01
N LYS A 681 -12.14 -39.97 21.80
CA LYS A 681 -12.02 -38.73 22.56
C LYS A 681 -12.66 -37.56 21.80
N ASP A 682 -13.19 -36.62 22.55
CA ASP A 682 -13.61 -35.36 21.99
C ASP A 682 -12.41 -34.47 21.69
N PHE A 683 -12.51 -33.66 20.61
CA PHE A 683 -11.46 -32.71 20.22
C PHE A 683 -11.32 -31.59 21.26
N ASP A 684 -10.17 -31.50 21.90
CA ASP A 684 -9.82 -30.42 22.81
C ASP A 684 -9.28 -29.20 22.02
N LYS A 685 -10.20 -28.29 21.68
CA LYS A 685 -9.88 -27.07 20.97
C LYS A 685 -8.89 -26.16 21.72
N THR A 686 -8.96 -26.14 23.07
CA THR A 686 -8.11 -25.26 23.88
C THR A 686 -6.66 -25.73 23.84
N GLU A 687 -6.43 -27.02 24.08
CA GLU A 687 -5.09 -27.58 24.04
C GLU A 687 -4.50 -27.58 22.63
N PHE A 688 -5.32 -27.85 21.61
CA PHE A 688 -4.89 -27.73 20.21
C PHE A 688 -4.45 -26.31 19.88
N THR A 689 -5.25 -25.30 20.25
CA THR A 689 -4.93 -23.89 20.01
C THR A 689 -3.64 -23.47 20.71
N LYS A 690 -3.42 -23.88 21.94
CA LYS A 690 -2.18 -23.62 22.69
C LYS A 690 -0.97 -24.22 21.98
N ARG A 691 -1.07 -25.45 21.50
CA ARG A 691 0.01 -26.14 20.77
C ARG A 691 0.32 -25.47 19.44
N ILE A 692 -0.70 -25.09 18.67
CA ILE A 692 -0.51 -24.39 17.40
C ILE A 692 0.16 -23.03 17.59
N LYS A 693 -0.27 -22.24 18.57
CA LYS A 693 0.37 -20.96 18.91
C LYS A 693 1.85 -21.12 19.26
N ALA A 694 2.18 -22.13 20.03
CA ALA A 694 3.58 -22.42 20.38
C ALA A 694 4.40 -22.82 19.14
N TRP A 695 3.83 -23.62 18.24
CA TRP A 695 4.47 -23.99 16.97
C TRP A 695 4.66 -22.79 16.05
N GLU A 696 3.66 -21.93 15.89
CA GLU A 696 3.73 -20.71 15.10
C GLU A 696 4.83 -19.77 15.63
N TRP A 697 4.89 -19.61 16.96
CA TRP A 697 5.94 -18.82 17.61
C TRP A 697 7.35 -19.39 17.36
N GLN A 698 7.49 -20.70 17.40
CA GLN A 698 8.75 -21.36 17.03
C GLN A 698 9.09 -21.09 15.56
N TRP A 699 8.12 -21.17 14.66
CA TRP A 699 8.34 -20.96 13.22
C TRP A 699 8.83 -19.54 12.92
N VAL A 700 8.24 -18.50 13.49
CA VAL A 700 8.69 -17.10 13.24
C VAL A 700 10.10 -16.86 13.78
N ASN A 701 10.50 -17.55 14.83
CA ASN A 701 11.83 -17.45 15.44
C ASN A 701 12.89 -18.40 14.82
N THR A 702 12.50 -19.28 13.90
CA THR A 702 13.42 -20.22 13.26
C THR A 702 13.86 -19.68 11.90
N ARG A 703 15.18 -19.58 11.69
CA ARG A 703 15.76 -19.17 10.39
C ARG A 703 15.66 -20.30 9.39
N LYS A 704 15.26 -19.93 8.16
CA LYS A 704 15.17 -20.87 7.04
C LYS A 704 15.36 -20.16 5.71
N ASP A 705 16.00 -20.83 4.75
CA ASP A 705 16.12 -20.35 3.38
C ASP A 705 14.93 -20.83 2.54
N TYR A 706 14.47 -19.93 1.69
CA TYR A 706 13.38 -20.18 0.75
C TYR A 706 13.83 -19.84 -0.68
N PRO A 707 13.25 -20.45 -1.71
CA PRO A 707 13.54 -20.11 -3.11
C PRO A 707 13.27 -18.62 -3.40
N ILE A 708 14.24 -17.97 -4.07
CA ILE A 708 14.16 -16.56 -4.51
C ILE A 708 14.01 -16.45 -6.03
N VAL A 709 14.08 -17.54 -6.73
CA VAL A 709 13.95 -17.61 -8.20
C VAL A 709 12.71 -18.42 -8.52
N ALA A 710 11.86 -17.85 -9.38
CA ALA A 710 10.68 -18.56 -9.86
C ALA A 710 11.06 -19.82 -10.62
N ASN A 711 10.29 -20.90 -10.43
CA ASN A 711 10.54 -22.21 -11.01
C ASN A 711 9.29 -22.77 -11.69
N GLY A 712 9.44 -23.25 -12.92
CA GLY A 712 8.34 -23.80 -13.72
C GLY A 712 7.73 -22.79 -14.70
N ASN A 713 6.82 -23.29 -15.52
CA ASN A 713 6.11 -22.49 -16.52
C ASN A 713 4.73 -22.07 -15.97
N PRO A 714 4.43 -20.76 -15.82
CA PRO A 714 3.16 -20.29 -15.24
C PRO A 714 1.93 -20.72 -16.05
N ILE A 715 2.05 -20.77 -17.39
CA ILE A 715 0.94 -21.19 -18.26
C ILE A 715 0.66 -22.69 -18.08
N GLU A 716 1.69 -23.54 -18.21
CA GLU A 716 1.54 -24.99 -18.09
C GLU A 716 1.02 -25.38 -16.71
N MET A 717 1.50 -24.71 -15.65
CA MET A 717 1.03 -24.98 -14.30
C MET A 717 -0.43 -24.57 -14.10
N SER A 718 -0.82 -23.40 -14.62
CA SER A 718 -2.22 -22.95 -14.57
C SER A 718 -3.17 -23.89 -15.35
N VAL A 719 -2.76 -24.36 -16.53
CA VAL A 719 -3.51 -25.37 -17.31
C VAL A 719 -3.61 -26.69 -16.54
N LYS A 720 -2.54 -27.14 -15.90
CA LYS A 720 -2.55 -28.34 -15.06
C LYS A 720 -3.54 -28.23 -13.90
N MET A 721 -3.58 -27.05 -13.23
CA MET A 721 -4.55 -26.79 -12.17
C MET A 721 -5.98 -26.75 -12.71
N PHE A 722 -6.18 -26.15 -13.87
CA PHE A 722 -7.46 -26.12 -14.55
C PHE A 722 -7.98 -27.54 -14.83
N LEU A 723 -7.18 -28.38 -15.46
CA LEU A 723 -7.55 -29.77 -15.78
C LEU A 723 -7.85 -30.60 -14.52
N LYS A 724 -7.17 -30.33 -13.41
CA LYS A 724 -7.36 -31.06 -12.15
C LYS A 724 -8.60 -30.62 -11.38
N TYR A 725 -8.90 -29.32 -11.36
CA TYR A 725 -9.86 -28.77 -10.40
C TYR A 725 -11.16 -28.23 -11.03
N ARG A 726 -11.17 -27.91 -12.34
CA ARG A 726 -12.31 -27.22 -12.99
C ARG A 726 -13.63 -27.98 -12.87
N SER A 727 -13.64 -29.29 -13.18
CA SER A 727 -14.85 -30.12 -13.05
C SER A 727 -15.23 -30.33 -11.59
N VAL A 728 -14.24 -30.63 -10.74
CA VAL A 728 -14.45 -30.85 -9.31
C VAL A 728 -15.13 -29.66 -8.63
N ILE A 729 -14.71 -28.42 -8.98
CA ILE A 729 -15.32 -27.21 -8.43
C ILE A 729 -16.72 -26.98 -8.99
N ALA A 730 -16.96 -27.28 -10.27
CA ALA A 730 -18.27 -27.13 -10.89
C ALA A 730 -19.34 -28.04 -10.28
N GLU A 731 -18.94 -29.25 -9.86
CA GLU A 731 -19.83 -30.27 -9.28
C GLU A 731 -20.13 -30.03 -7.78
N ASN A 732 -19.31 -29.23 -7.08
CA ASN A 732 -19.52 -28.90 -5.67
C ASN A 732 -20.67 -27.90 -5.46
#